data_d7ad7e23039ace8017c009ecba5765c0
#
_entry.id   d7ad7e23039ace8017c009ecba5765c0
#
_cell.length_a   1.000
_cell.length_b   1.000
_cell.length_c   1.000
_cell.angle_alpha   90.00
_cell.angle_beta   90.00
_cell.angle_gamma   90.00
#
_symmetry.space_group_name_H-M   'P 1'
#
loop_
_entity.id
_entity.type
_entity.pdbx_description
1 polymer ?
#
loop_
_entity_poly.entity_id
_entity_poly.type
_entity_poly.pdbx_seq_one_letter_code
_entity_poly.pdbx_strand_id
1 'polypeptide(L)'
;MKFFTILSALFATTLLSAGDNGLVFHFDFKDAAGKKEHVDKTGKFKAVVKDGKFAVQSGALRTSVGAQISVPDHRPPQTAKELTVMSWILKKSTPDHTPILSKGEHPYSLQFIFSVCWRYPGFFYKNMPRQNFYKGIYYLGNFGSGTHYPDNKWIKPGTHLIESSGYWRHVAAVFNHGAIRIYLDGKLAVERTAEKGNLLAANDRPFYIAAQRVKGENANLVTADMLLNDLRLYSKALSEAEIKKIIASESSKYPKGNLIPKGETHLNALADCWDYLPPEYDVDMKQILPVTAQFEKSRPGADDFSKGITAERKIVNGVPALFINGKHQTPVQAVPNLRHQKTHKFLYHKYNMGIRNFAAAGIELLSVGASPSYFWKGDRQYDWKTLDDIFARAIKANPNCKIMVYATPIPPSWFCKKYPQELEKSYFGSNLRLQVSAGPLGSDIWLNTQKQMLHDLVTHLENSPAGKHIYGYLIGGGQSAEWYWPASVYGGIPGFSEGTRKSFRNYLKEKYKTDAALQKAWQDAKVTLVTADVPSVAERKQAGFGVFHDALKAAKVLDFRRYQTYQTLRHIKSSTEAVKKACGNRKITVIYSGYDLPVTAGKLFHSGLAGSWDIMQMPSVDMICTPIDYSSRRRGQTGLRVNAFDGSARLAGKILWQEDDPRTHLCLYLDGSRSADLAETLEAQRRSAAQAIARGTAVWWLLFDNAWFHQQEIICTLKKNVELTRDAVKRDRRPTAQAALIFDEESHYYLTDSRNPLLHLHTWGTYQSAATSGVMFDYYYQNDMFKKDMPDYKLYVFLTSFSMDRSKREKIQAKLAKTGAVAVWCYAPGFFDGNQSSLENMKKLTGFNFKMLRSKNRIISPSARVPGFGFIPGASLPVDPQFYVTDKSLISTKEGGVFAAKQMGKWRSVYSLMPLTRYHLRAICKYAGVHIYSELDDQLFANESYVMLHSVKGGDKTIRLPGKSYTVTELYSGKKLGTGVSVFTDKNVPAGTTRLYRLDK
;
A
#
# COMPACT_ATOMS: atom_id res chain seq x y z
N MET A 1 -30.82 -2.36 51.98
CA MET A 1 -30.21 -2.57 50.65
C MET A 1 -31.22 -2.87 49.54
N LYS A 2 -32.45 -2.39 49.62
CA LYS A 2 -33.52 -2.52 48.60
C LYS A 2 -34.16 -1.17 48.20
N PHE A 3 -33.63 -0.06 48.68
CA PHE A 3 -34.16 1.29 48.37
C PHE A 3 -33.30 2.09 47.33
N PHE A 4 -32.11 1.57 46.97
CA PHE A 4 -31.24 2.26 45.99
C PHE A 4 -31.45 1.79 44.53
N THR A 5 -32.16 0.68 44.31
CA THR A 5 -32.32 0.09 42.97
C THR A 5 -33.57 0.63 42.22
N ILE A 6 -34.48 1.31 42.95
CA ILE A 6 -35.69 1.86 42.32
C ILE A 6 -35.49 3.32 41.87
N LEU A 7 -34.57 4.06 42.48
CA LEU A 7 -34.30 5.45 42.06
C LEU A 7 -33.45 5.53 40.78
N SER A 8 -32.62 4.54 40.46
CA SER A 8 -31.84 4.53 39.21
C SER A 8 -32.67 4.13 37.98
N ALA A 9 -33.78 3.43 38.17
CA ALA A 9 -34.69 3.08 37.07
C ALA A 9 -35.69 4.21 36.72
N LEU A 10 -36.04 5.09 37.68
CA LEU A 10 -36.93 6.24 37.41
C LEU A 10 -36.17 7.46 36.79
N PHE A 11 -34.85 7.61 37.04
CA PHE A 11 -34.07 8.67 36.40
C PHE A 11 -33.66 8.34 34.96
N ALA A 12 -33.68 7.09 34.55
CA ALA A 12 -33.36 6.69 33.17
C ALA A 12 -34.55 6.87 32.22
N THR A 13 -35.75 7.09 32.70
CA THR A 13 -36.94 7.27 31.84
C THR A 13 -37.38 8.71 31.69
N THR A 14 -36.84 9.67 32.44
CA THR A 14 -37.30 11.07 32.44
C THR A 14 -36.39 12.05 31.66
N LEU A 15 -35.30 11.61 31.04
CA LEU A 15 -34.47 12.46 30.19
C LEU A 15 -34.63 12.22 28.68
N LEU A 16 -35.58 11.39 28.29
CA LEU A 16 -36.04 11.20 26.90
C LEU A 16 -37.39 11.85 26.63
N SER A 17 -37.86 12.69 27.51
CA SER A 17 -39.06 13.51 27.19
C SER A 17 -38.59 14.72 26.43
N ALA A 18 -38.75 14.61 25.37
CA ALA A 18 -39.21 15.42 24.65
C ALA A 18 -39.17 16.14 23.60
N GLY A 19 -39.36 16.67 23.07
CA GLY A 19 -39.52 17.49 21.87
C GLY A 19 -39.95 16.62 20.69
N ASP A 20 -40.98 16.88 20.08
CA ASP A 20 -41.51 16.36 18.81
C ASP A 20 -40.89 15.05 18.26
N ASN A 21 -41.59 13.94 18.50
CA ASN A 21 -41.40 12.68 17.76
C ASN A 21 -39.99 12.07 17.74
N GLY A 22 -39.20 12.14 18.84
CA GLY A 22 -37.88 11.51 18.94
C GLY A 22 -36.75 12.30 18.32
N LEU A 23 -36.94 13.57 17.96
CA LEU A 23 -35.88 14.45 17.44
C LEU A 23 -34.80 14.67 18.52
N VAL A 24 -33.56 14.34 18.19
CA VAL A 24 -32.37 14.51 19.05
C VAL A 24 -31.79 15.90 18.83
N PHE A 25 -31.47 16.26 17.56
CA PHE A 25 -31.04 17.60 17.19
C PHE A 25 -31.47 17.95 15.75
N HIS A 26 -31.49 19.24 15.46
CA HIS A 26 -31.77 19.80 14.14
C HIS A 26 -30.86 21.01 13.89
N PHE A 27 -29.84 20.87 13.07
CA PHE A 27 -28.98 21.95 12.66
C PHE A 27 -29.46 22.55 11.31
N ASP A 28 -29.86 23.82 11.37
CA ASP A 28 -30.05 24.71 10.22
C ASP A 28 -28.93 25.76 10.28
N PHE A 29 -28.03 25.73 9.29
CA PHE A 29 -26.80 26.51 9.34
C PHE A 29 -26.93 27.94 8.85
N LYS A 30 -28.16 28.43 8.58
CA LYS A 30 -28.41 29.75 7.99
C LYS A 30 -27.69 30.87 8.72
N ASP A 31 -27.68 30.86 10.05
CA ASP A 31 -27.13 31.91 10.90
C ASP A 31 -25.77 31.53 11.51
N ALA A 32 -25.09 30.51 10.99
CA ALA A 32 -23.82 30.01 11.51
C ALA A 32 -22.59 30.75 10.93
N ALA A 33 -22.75 31.53 9.85
CA ALA A 33 -21.67 32.17 9.12
C ALA A 33 -20.72 32.98 10.02
N GLY A 34 -19.42 32.71 9.93
CA GLY A 34 -18.39 33.43 10.67
C GLY A 34 -18.32 33.15 12.16
N LYS A 35 -19.15 32.27 12.72
CA LYS A 35 -19.15 31.85 14.11
C LYS A 35 -18.19 30.65 14.30
N LYS A 36 -17.67 30.48 15.55
CA LYS A 36 -16.95 29.27 15.95
C LYS A 36 -17.86 28.19 16.48
N GLU A 37 -19.05 28.58 16.94
CA GLU A 37 -20.04 27.71 17.57
C GLU A 37 -21.42 28.02 16.98
N HIS A 38 -22.26 26.98 16.85
CA HIS A 38 -23.62 27.10 16.39
C HIS A 38 -24.53 26.14 17.16
N VAL A 39 -25.62 26.69 17.74
CA VAL A 39 -26.59 25.92 18.52
C VAL A 39 -27.69 25.39 17.59
N ASP A 40 -28.06 24.13 17.79
CA ASP A 40 -29.14 23.51 17.02
C ASP A 40 -30.52 24.08 17.37
N LYS A 41 -31.54 23.83 16.55
CA LYS A 41 -32.91 24.37 16.76
C LYS A 41 -33.61 23.84 18.01
N THR A 42 -33.14 22.74 18.61
CA THR A 42 -33.65 22.25 19.88
C THR A 42 -33.04 22.99 21.08
N GLY A 43 -31.97 23.75 20.88
CA GLY A 43 -31.25 24.45 21.93
C GLY A 43 -30.36 23.54 22.80
N LYS A 44 -30.33 22.24 22.50
CA LYS A 44 -29.68 21.22 23.37
C LYS A 44 -28.28 20.84 22.91
N PHE A 45 -27.97 21.03 21.64
CA PHE A 45 -26.67 20.63 21.06
C PHE A 45 -25.96 21.83 20.43
N LYS A 46 -24.64 21.85 20.57
CA LYS A 46 -23.79 22.89 20.04
C LYS A 46 -22.74 22.27 19.12
N ALA A 47 -22.73 22.66 17.86
CA ALA A 47 -21.68 22.34 16.91
C ALA A 47 -20.53 23.32 17.06
N VAL A 48 -19.28 22.80 17.09
CA VAL A 48 -18.06 23.60 17.29
C VAL A 48 -17.07 23.32 16.15
N VAL A 49 -16.54 24.37 15.57
CA VAL A 49 -15.45 24.28 14.57
C VAL A 49 -14.12 24.38 15.33
N LYS A 50 -13.28 23.35 15.23
CA LYS A 50 -12.01 23.29 15.96
C LYS A 50 -11.03 24.38 15.52
N ASP A 51 -10.82 24.50 14.21
CA ASP A 51 -9.88 25.45 13.63
C ASP A 51 -10.62 26.29 12.57
N GLY A 52 -10.84 27.55 12.87
CA GLY A 52 -11.54 28.46 11.97
C GLY A 52 -12.96 28.83 12.41
N LYS A 53 -13.84 29.04 11.45
CA LYS A 53 -15.24 29.48 11.62
C LYS A 53 -16.15 28.74 10.64
N PHE A 54 -17.45 28.68 10.94
CA PHE A 54 -18.42 28.13 10.00
C PHE A 54 -18.42 28.88 8.68
N ALA A 55 -18.17 28.14 7.60
CA ALA A 55 -18.35 28.65 6.24
C ALA A 55 -19.80 28.37 5.80
N VAL A 56 -20.55 29.39 5.48
CA VAL A 56 -21.94 29.28 5.02
C VAL A 56 -22.07 29.90 3.65
N GLN A 57 -22.72 29.18 2.75
CA GLN A 57 -23.01 29.62 1.39
C GLN A 57 -24.49 29.38 1.09
N SER A 58 -25.19 30.42 0.65
CA SER A 58 -26.64 30.34 0.35
C SER A 58 -27.46 29.76 1.52
N GLY A 59 -27.11 30.12 2.76
CA GLY A 59 -27.79 29.67 3.97
C GLY A 59 -27.53 28.23 4.38
N ALA A 60 -26.57 27.55 3.78
CA ALA A 60 -26.19 26.19 4.11
C ALA A 60 -24.71 26.09 4.51
N LEU A 61 -24.37 25.13 5.36
CA LEU A 61 -22.99 24.84 5.73
C LEU A 61 -22.21 24.42 4.48
N ARG A 62 -21.18 25.17 4.15
CA ARG A 62 -20.18 24.74 3.17
C ARG A 62 -19.09 23.94 3.88
N THR A 63 -18.96 22.69 3.54
CA THR A 63 -17.87 21.84 4.01
C THR A 63 -16.68 21.99 3.06
N SER A 64 -15.48 22.06 3.62
CA SER A 64 -14.24 22.10 2.86
C SER A 64 -13.23 21.13 3.45
N VAL A 65 -12.24 20.75 2.66
CA VAL A 65 -11.17 19.83 3.12
C VAL A 65 -10.49 20.42 4.37
N GLY A 66 -10.50 19.67 5.47
CA GLY A 66 -9.84 20.04 6.73
C GLY A 66 -10.73 20.67 7.81
N ALA A 67 -11.97 21.03 7.52
CA ALA A 67 -12.86 21.58 8.55
C ALA A 67 -13.27 20.50 9.57
N GLN A 68 -13.00 20.74 10.85
CA GLN A 68 -13.40 19.85 11.95
C GLN A 68 -14.63 20.44 12.65
N ILE A 69 -15.81 19.85 12.41
CA ILE A 69 -17.04 20.23 13.09
C ILE A 69 -17.45 19.10 14.01
N SER A 70 -17.38 19.31 15.29
CA SER A 70 -17.81 18.35 16.32
C SER A 70 -19.03 18.84 17.08
N VAL A 71 -19.86 17.90 17.49
CA VAL A 71 -21.00 18.14 18.38
C VAL A 71 -20.76 17.28 19.61
N PRO A 72 -20.32 17.85 20.74
CA PRO A 72 -20.18 17.11 21.98
C PRO A 72 -21.49 16.46 22.38
N ASP A 73 -21.41 15.17 22.76
CA ASP A 73 -22.56 14.42 23.26
C ASP A 73 -22.35 14.12 24.74
N HIS A 74 -23.05 14.86 25.58
CA HIS A 74 -22.95 14.76 27.04
C HIS A 74 -23.87 13.68 27.61
N ARG A 75 -24.62 12.96 26.78
CA ARG A 75 -25.47 11.86 27.21
C ARG A 75 -24.63 10.63 27.58
N PRO A 76 -25.08 9.82 28.55
CA PRO A 76 -24.40 8.56 28.84
C PRO A 76 -24.26 7.67 27.60
N PRO A 77 -23.19 6.87 27.48
CA PRO A 77 -23.06 5.91 26.38
C PRO A 77 -24.27 4.97 26.33
N GLN A 78 -24.97 4.97 25.19
CA GLN A 78 -26.16 4.16 24.98
C GLN A 78 -26.08 3.33 23.73
N THR A 79 -26.60 2.10 23.81
CA THR A 79 -26.91 1.32 22.60
C THR A 79 -28.21 1.86 22.01
N ALA A 80 -28.29 1.94 20.70
CA ALA A 80 -29.51 2.37 20.03
C ALA A 80 -30.13 1.21 19.24
N LYS A 81 -31.44 1.02 19.43
CA LYS A 81 -32.27 0.07 18.68
C LYS A 81 -32.72 0.67 17.35
N GLU A 82 -32.98 1.95 17.40
CA GLU A 82 -33.53 2.73 16.29
C GLU A 82 -32.77 4.05 16.13
N LEU A 83 -32.67 4.53 14.90
CA LEU A 83 -32.06 5.81 14.57
C LEU A 83 -32.51 6.25 13.19
N THR A 84 -32.70 7.56 13.02
CA THR A 84 -32.83 8.17 11.68
C THR A 84 -31.90 9.36 11.58
N VAL A 85 -31.09 9.40 10.52
CA VAL A 85 -30.25 10.57 10.14
C VAL A 85 -30.74 11.06 8.80
N MET A 86 -30.93 12.36 8.65
CA MET A 86 -31.38 12.95 7.39
C MET A 86 -30.84 14.37 7.20
N SER A 87 -30.68 14.77 5.95
CA SER A 87 -30.20 16.10 5.57
C SER A 87 -30.49 16.43 4.11
N TRP A 88 -30.59 17.73 3.82
CA TRP A 88 -30.44 18.23 2.47
C TRP A 88 -28.98 18.43 2.14
N ILE A 89 -28.55 17.96 0.97
CA ILE A 89 -27.20 18.07 0.48
C ILE A 89 -27.17 18.61 -0.95
N LEU A 90 -26.21 19.48 -1.24
CA LEU A 90 -25.82 19.88 -2.59
C LEU A 90 -24.34 19.59 -2.75
N LYS A 91 -24.04 18.65 -3.58
CA LYS A 91 -22.69 18.17 -3.81
C LYS A 91 -22.00 19.03 -4.86
N LYS A 92 -20.83 19.58 -4.53
CA LYS A 92 -20.00 20.37 -5.44
C LYS A 92 -18.86 19.57 -6.05
N SER A 93 -18.25 18.69 -5.24
CA SER A 93 -17.22 17.76 -5.69
C SER A 93 -17.32 16.47 -4.89
N THR A 94 -16.75 15.37 -5.39
CA THR A 94 -16.87 14.09 -4.71
C THR A 94 -15.55 13.41 -4.47
N PRO A 95 -15.08 13.35 -3.23
CA PRO A 95 -14.22 12.24 -2.80
C PRO A 95 -15.02 10.94 -2.75
N ASP A 96 -14.33 9.82 -2.79
CA ASP A 96 -14.93 8.48 -2.76
C ASP A 96 -15.88 8.24 -1.59
N HIS A 97 -15.71 8.99 -0.51
CA HIS A 97 -16.44 8.83 0.72
C HIS A 97 -16.59 10.15 1.44
N THR A 98 -17.82 10.68 1.48
CA THR A 98 -18.15 11.94 2.15
C THR A 98 -19.09 11.68 3.31
N PRO A 99 -18.62 11.70 4.56
CA PRO A 99 -19.51 11.62 5.72
C PRO A 99 -20.46 12.82 5.76
N ILE A 100 -21.72 12.56 6.08
CA ILE A 100 -22.72 13.58 6.42
C ILE A 100 -22.72 13.75 7.94
N LEU A 101 -22.81 12.63 8.65
CA LEU A 101 -22.78 12.56 10.10
C LEU A 101 -22.11 11.25 10.53
N SER A 102 -21.19 11.34 11.47
CA SER A 102 -20.63 10.16 12.12
C SER A 102 -20.63 10.31 13.63
N LYS A 103 -20.64 9.20 14.37
CA LYS A 103 -20.46 9.17 15.82
C LYS A 103 -19.34 8.21 16.18
N GLY A 104 -18.30 8.74 16.80
CA GLY A 104 -17.11 7.98 17.19
C GLY A 104 -15.95 8.04 16.19
N GLU A 105 -14.88 7.33 16.49
CA GLU A 105 -13.62 7.32 15.73
C GLU A 105 -13.40 5.97 15.04
N HIS A 106 -13.10 6.00 13.75
CA HIS A 106 -12.76 4.80 13.00
C HIS A 106 -11.31 4.34 13.34
N PRO A 107 -11.00 3.04 13.47
CA PRO A 107 -11.93 1.89 13.42
C PRO A 107 -12.43 1.39 14.78
N TYR A 108 -12.05 2.01 15.89
CA TYR A 108 -12.17 1.35 17.20
C TYR A 108 -13.40 1.76 18.01
N SER A 109 -13.85 2.99 17.89
CA SER A 109 -14.95 3.54 18.69
C SER A 109 -16.13 4.07 17.87
N LEU A 110 -16.23 3.69 16.59
CA LEU A 110 -17.31 4.13 15.74
C LEU A 110 -18.65 3.50 16.12
N GLN A 111 -19.66 4.32 16.30
CA GLN A 111 -21.04 3.85 16.45
C GLN A 111 -21.73 3.72 15.09
N PHE A 112 -21.71 4.78 14.29
CA PHE A 112 -22.21 4.77 12.92
C PHE A 112 -21.57 5.85 12.06
N ILE A 113 -21.66 5.69 10.75
CA ILE A 113 -21.38 6.72 9.73
C ILE A 113 -22.53 6.72 8.74
N PHE A 114 -23.12 7.87 8.53
CA PHE A 114 -23.96 8.15 7.38
C PHE A 114 -23.16 9.00 6.39
N SER A 115 -23.03 8.53 5.17
CA SER A 115 -22.14 9.14 4.19
C SER A 115 -22.71 9.06 2.78
N VAL A 116 -22.15 9.86 1.89
CA VAL A 116 -22.31 9.71 0.45
C VAL A 116 -20.99 9.20 -0.11
N CYS A 117 -21.01 8.01 -0.68
CA CYS A 117 -19.85 7.41 -1.32
C CYS A 117 -20.06 7.45 -2.83
N TRP A 118 -19.15 8.08 -3.55
CA TRP A 118 -19.30 8.31 -4.98
C TRP A 118 -20.62 9.04 -5.30
N ARG A 119 -21.66 8.31 -5.66
CA ARG A 119 -23.01 8.80 -5.99
C ARG A 119 -24.09 8.25 -5.10
N TYR A 120 -23.71 7.44 -4.11
CA TYR A 120 -24.64 6.64 -3.36
C TYR A 120 -24.58 6.94 -1.88
N PRO A 121 -25.71 7.16 -1.22
CA PRO A 121 -25.75 7.24 0.22
C PRO A 121 -25.44 5.87 0.83
N GLY A 122 -24.71 5.86 1.92
CA GLY A 122 -24.34 4.66 2.66
C GLY A 122 -24.47 4.85 4.16
N PHE A 123 -24.88 3.81 4.87
CA PHE A 123 -24.93 3.78 6.32
C PHE A 123 -24.14 2.59 6.87
N PHE A 124 -23.23 2.87 7.80
CA PHE A 124 -22.42 1.87 8.49
C PHE A 124 -22.57 1.99 9.97
N TYR A 125 -22.51 0.87 10.66
CA TYR A 125 -22.55 0.80 12.11
C TYR A 125 -21.72 -0.34 12.66
N LYS A 126 -21.32 -0.21 13.92
CA LYS A 126 -20.67 -1.29 14.69
C LYS A 126 -21.71 -2.05 15.50
N ASN A 127 -21.72 -3.36 15.33
CA ASN A 127 -22.62 -4.25 16.10
C ASN A 127 -22.06 -4.61 17.48
N MET A 128 -22.91 -4.72 18.50
CA MET A 128 -22.57 -5.23 19.84
C MET A 128 -23.10 -6.67 19.99
N PRO A 129 -22.43 -7.57 20.70
CA PRO A 129 -21.12 -7.53 21.34
C PRO A 129 -20.07 -8.52 20.77
N ARG A 130 -19.95 -8.74 19.47
CA ARG A 130 -18.96 -9.68 18.92
C ARG A 130 -18.23 -9.13 17.72
N GLN A 131 -16.92 -8.87 17.93
CA GLN A 131 -15.90 -8.69 16.88
C GLN A 131 -15.86 -7.36 16.10
N ASN A 132 -14.65 -6.95 15.75
CA ASN A 132 -14.22 -5.73 15.07
C ASN A 132 -14.69 -5.62 13.59
N PHE A 133 -15.92 -5.95 13.26
CA PHE A 133 -16.44 -5.87 11.90
C PHE A 133 -17.57 -4.85 11.82
N TYR A 134 -17.45 -3.96 10.82
CA TYR A 134 -18.50 -3.03 10.46
C TYR A 134 -19.54 -3.75 9.61
N LYS A 135 -20.82 -3.55 9.95
CA LYS A 135 -21.95 -3.95 9.13
C LYS A 135 -22.59 -2.70 8.56
N GLY A 136 -23.00 -2.73 7.29
CA GLY A 136 -23.64 -1.58 6.67
C GLY A 136 -24.04 -1.86 5.24
N ILE A 137 -24.67 -0.89 4.60
CA ILE A 137 -24.98 -0.95 3.19
C ILE A 137 -24.44 0.27 2.45
N TYR A 138 -23.87 0.00 1.27
CA TYR A 138 -23.71 0.98 0.21
C TYR A 138 -24.66 0.63 -0.91
N TYR A 139 -25.23 1.64 -1.49
CA TYR A 139 -25.85 1.52 -2.79
C TYR A 139 -24.75 1.66 -3.84
N LEU A 140 -24.22 0.53 -4.34
CA LEU A 140 -23.19 0.48 -5.38
C LEU A 140 -23.79 -0.03 -6.68
N GLY A 141 -23.85 0.84 -7.68
CA GLY A 141 -23.96 0.42 -9.07
C GLY A 141 -22.59 -0.07 -9.56
N ASN A 142 -22.52 -1.33 -9.96
CA ASN A 142 -21.47 -1.97 -10.76
C ASN A 142 -20.03 -1.44 -10.64
N PHE A 143 -19.25 -1.93 -9.67
CA PHE A 143 -17.79 -1.93 -9.74
C PHE A 143 -17.22 -3.30 -9.39
N GLY A 144 -16.56 -3.90 -10.39
CA GLY A 144 -15.80 -5.14 -10.25
C GLY A 144 -14.43 -4.94 -9.58
N SER A 145 -14.39 -4.38 -8.39
CA SER A 145 -13.22 -4.46 -7.51
C SER A 145 -13.70 -4.97 -6.17
N GLY A 146 -13.34 -6.23 -5.88
CA GLY A 146 -13.81 -7.02 -4.75
C GLY A 146 -13.55 -6.44 -3.38
N THR A 147 -14.36 -5.51 -2.95
CA THR A 147 -14.49 -5.16 -1.54
C THR A 147 -15.67 -5.92 -0.95
N HIS A 148 -15.39 -6.68 0.06
CA HIS A 148 -16.22 -7.69 0.68
C HIS A 148 -17.52 -7.17 1.27
N TYR A 149 -18.63 -7.60 0.68
CA TYR A 149 -19.95 -7.57 1.32
C TYR A 149 -20.52 -8.99 1.36
N PRO A 150 -21.04 -9.45 2.49
CA PRO A 150 -21.36 -10.86 2.70
C PRO A 150 -22.52 -11.43 1.87
N ASP A 151 -23.33 -10.62 1.22
CA ASP A 151 -24.51 -11.08 0.50
C ASP A 151 -24.55 -10.53 -0.93
N ASN A 152 -24.17 -11.35 -1.91
CA ASN A 152 -24.20 -11.07 -3.37
C ASN A 152 -25.61 -10.88 -3.97
N LYS A 153 -26.52 -10.19 -3.29
CA LYS A 153 -27.77 -9.77 -3.91
C LYS A 153 -27.57 -8.40 -4.55
N TRP A 154 -27.25 -8.40 -5.83
CA TRP A 154 -27.14 -7.20 -6.66
C TRP A 154 -28.49 -6.51 -6.79
N ILE A 155 -28.56 -5.25 -6.38
CA ILE A 155 -29.69 -4.39 -6.71
C ILE A 155 -29.51 -3.94 -8.15
N LYS A 156 -30.56 -4.09 -8.97
CA LYS A 156 -30.53 -3.72 -10.39
C LYS A 156 -30.05 -2.28 -10.55
N PRO A 157 -29.10 -2.01 -11.46
CA PRO A 157 -28.73 -0.63 -11.78
C PRO A 157 -29.89 0.05 -12.47
N GLY A 158 -30.20 1.26 -12.06
CA GLY A 158 -31.00 2.10 -12.94
C GLY A 158 -31.93 3.13 -12.40
N THR A 159 -32.14 3.33 -11.09
CA THR A 159 -33.27 4.19 -10.76
C THR A 159 -33.06 5.32 -9.79
N HIS A 160 -32.04 5.40 -8.98
CA HIS A 160 -31.96 6.52 -7.99
C HIS A 160 -30.51 6.89 -7.64
N LEU A 161 -29.85 7.54 -8.59
CA LEU A 161 -28.54 8.16 -8.38
C LEU A 161 -28.70 9.51 -7.69
N ILE A 162 -27.78 9.89 -6.82
CA ILE A 162 -27.56 11.32 -6.55
C ILE A 162 -26.87 11.85 -7.81
N GLU A 163 -27.68 12.09 -8.83
CA GLU A 163 -27.20 12.59 -10.11
C GLU A 163 -26.60 13.97 -9.94
N SER A 164 -25.42 14.13 -10.49
CA SER A 164 -24.70 15.38 -10.75
C SER A 164 -24.49 16.35 -9.57
N SER A 165 -23.30 16.90 -9.53
CA SER A 165 -22.96 18.11 -8.81
C SER A 165 -23.95 19.25 -9.21
N GLY A 166 -24.48 19.96 -8.22
CA GLY A 166 -25.27 21.17 -8.44
C GLY A 166 -26.74 21.10 -8.12
N TYR A 167 -27.29 19.96 -7.75
CA TYR A 167 -28.69 19.83 -7.37
C TYR A 167 -28.86 19.53 -5.89
N TRP A 168 -29.84 20.17 -5.24
CA TRP A 168 -30.22 19.81 -3.89
C TRP A 168 -30.94 18.45 -3.89
N ARG A 169 -30.50 17.57 -3.02
CA ARG A 169 -31.11 16.25 -2.81
C ARG A 169 -31.33 16.03 -1.32
N HIS A 170 -32.43 15.41 -0.99
CA HIS A 170 -32.67 14.98 0.37
C HIS A 170 -32.25 13.52 0.57
N VAL A 171 -31.43 13.26 1.56
CA VAL A 171 -30.96 11.91 1.89
C VAL A 171 -31.35 11.57 3.31
N ALA A 172 -31.81 10.32 3.52
CA ALA A 172 -32.10 9.82 4.86
C ALA A 172 -31.66 8.37 5.01
N ALA A 173 -31.13 8.03 6.19
CA ALA A 173 -30.81 6.66 6.58
C ALA A 173 -31.59 6.31 7.84
N VAL A 174 -32.32 5.22 7.81
CA VAL A 174 -33.12 4.68 8.92
C VAL A 174 -32.53 3.34 9.35
N PHE A 175 -32.16 3.25 10.62
CA PHE A 175 -31.77 2.02 11.29
C PHE A 175 -32.90 1.57 12.21
N ASN A 176 -33.31 0.30 12.10
CA ASN A 176 -34.36 -0.30 12.92
C ASN A 176 -33.99 -1.73 13.27
N HIS A 177 -33.55 -1.98 14.51
CA HIS A 177 -33.20 -3.32 15.04
C HIS A 177 -32.31 -4.15 14.09
N GLY A 178 -31.36 -3.48 13.40
CA GLY A 178 -30.47 -4.11 12.43
C GLY A 178 -30.94 -4.02 10.98
N ALA A 179 -32.20 -3.69 10.70
CA ALA A 179 -32.65 -3.32 9.37
C ALA A 179 -32.18 -1.90 9.02
N ILE A 180 -31.69 -1.70 7.82
CA ILE A 180 -31.26 -0.38 7.30
C ILE A 180 -32.08 -0.07 6.06
N ARG A 181 -32.64 1.13 6.02
CA ARG A 181 -33.30 1.70 4.86
C ARG A 181 -32.65 3.04 4.49
N ILE A 182 -32.40 3.26 3.23
CA ILE A 182 -31.89 4.52 2.71
C ILE A 182 -32.92 5.10 1.75
N TYR A 183 -33.24 6.37 1.97
CA TYR A 183 -34.20 7.13 1.17
C TYR A 183 -33.48 8.25 0.42
N LEU A 184 -33.88 8.48 -0.83
CA LEU A 184 -33.47 9.59 -1.65
C LEU A 184 -34.72 10.36 -2.11
N ASP A 185 -34.80 11.65 -1.77
CA ASP A 185 -35.96 12.51 -2.02
C ASP A 185 -37.29 11.89 -1.56
N GLY A 186 -37.25 11.23 -0.42
CA GLY A 186 -38.40 10.59 0.21
C GLY A 186 -38.80 9.24 -0.39
N LYS A 187 -38.10 8.74 -1.40
CA LYS A 187 -38.36 7.41 -1.99
C LYS A 187 -37.33 6.40 -1.46
N LEU A 188 -37.79 5.20 -1.10
CA LEU A 188 -36.91 4.12 -0.67
C LEU A 188 -35.97 3.76 -1.83
N ALA A 189 -34.67 3.97 -1.60
CA ALA A 189 -33.61 3.65 -2.57
C ALA A 189 -33.07 2.24 -2.34
N VAL A 190 -32.87 1.86 -1.07
CA VAL A 190 -32.35 0.53 -0.72
C VAL A 190 -32.80 0.12 0.67
N GLU A 191 -33.11 -1.16 0.83
CA GLU A 191 -33.38 -1.79 2.11
C GLU A 191 -32.49 -3.02 2.28
N ARG A 192 -31.99 -3.18 3.49
CA ARG A 192 -31.30 -4.39 3.93
C ARG A 192 -31.86 -4.83 5.28
N THR A 193 -32.33 -6.04 5.32
CA THR A 193 -32.69 -6.71 6.57
C THR A 193 -31.43 -7.43 7.08
N ALA A 194 -30.78 -6.89 8.11
CA ALA A 194 -29.75 -7.61 8.82
C ALA A 194 -30.39 -8.54 9.88
N GLU A 195 -29.59 -9.40 10.50
CA GLU A 195 -30.08 -10.29 11.56
C GLU A 195 -30.89 -9.50 12.60
N LYS A 196 -32.11 -9.97 12.91
CA LYS A 196 -32.98 -9.34 13.94
C LYS A 196 -32.23 -9.23 15.27
N GLY A 197 -32.34 -8.07 15.91
CA GLY A 197 -31.76 -7.82 17.23
C GLY A 197 -30.40 -7.12 17.24
N ASN A 198 -29.84 -6.74 16.08
CA ASN A 198 -28.63 -5.93 16.05
C ASN A 198 -28.87 -4.52 16.61
N LEU A 199 -27.97 -4.06 17.48
CA LEU A 199 -28.03 -2.76 18.12
C LEU A 199 -26.81 -1.92 17.70
N LEU A 200 -26.95 -0.58 17.68
CA LEU A 200 -25.80 0.31 17.58
C LEU A 200 -25.03 0.30 18.89
N ALA A 201 -23.69 0.20 18.79
CA ALA A 201 -22.83 0.13 19.96
C ALA A 201 -22.91 1.41 20.81
N ALA A 202 -22.83 1.28 22.14
CA ALA A 202 -22.70 2.41 23.04
C ALA A 202 -21.39 3.16 22.78
N ASN A 203 -21.43 4.50 22.84
CA ASN A 203 -20.30 5.36 22.52
C ASN A 203 -20.43 6.71 23.23
N ASP A 204 -19.37 7.15 23.90
CA ASP A 204 -19.25 8.45 24.60
C ASP A 204 -18.60 9.54 23.74
N ARG A 205 -18.30 9.25 22.47
CA ARG A 205 -17.60 10.17 21.58
C ARG A 205 -18.55 11.22 20.97
N PRO A 206 -18.00 12.37 20.55
CA PRO A 206 -18.76 13.39 19.84
C PRO A 206 -19.37 12.88 18.54
N PHE A 207 -20.40 13.56 18.07
CA PHE A 207 -20.77 13.51 16.65
C PHE A 207 -19.81 14.40 15.84
N TYR A 208 -19.58 14.02 14.59
CA TYR A 208 -18.82 14.82 13.63
C TYR A 208 -19.68 15.08 12.40
N ILE A 209 -19.82 16.35 12.06
CA ILE A 209 -20.61 16.79 10.90
C ILE A 209 -19.68 16.93 9.70
N ALA A 210 -20.06 16.36 8.58
CA ALA A 210 -19.31 16.34 7.34
C ALA A 210 -17.87 15.78 7.49
N ALA A 211 -17.61 15.02 8.56
CA ALA A 211 -16.29 14.51 8.90
C ALA A 211 -16.37 13.12 9.53
N GLN A 212 -15.27 12.39 9.40
CA GLN A 212 -15.00 11.16 10.14
C GLN A 212 -13.63 11.28 10.80
N ARG A 213 -13.54 11.06 12.10
CA ARG A 213 -12.26 11.00 12.78
C ARG A 213 -11.67 9.60 12.70
N VAL A 214 -10.40 9.51 12.29
CA VAL A 214 -9.59 8.29 12.29
C VAL A 214 -8.60 8.38 13.44
N LYS A 215 -8.41 7.30 14.20
CA LYS A 215 -7.49 7.27 15.35
C LYS A 215 -6.03 7.45 14.91
N GLY A 216 -5.35 8.42 15.47
CA GLY A 216 -3.92 8.73 15.25
C GLY A 216 -3.62 10.22 15.46
N GLU A 217 -2.37 10.57 15.76
CA GLU A 217 -1.96 11.96 16.05
C GLU A 217 -2.16 12.92 14.86
N ASN A 218 -2.30 12.38 13.64
CA ASN A 218 -2.61 13.11 12.41
C ASN A 218 -3.93 12.63 11.83
N ALA A 219 -4.99 12.60 12.62
CA ALA A 219 -6.31 12.18 12.19
C ALA A 219 -6.78 12.99 10.99
N ASN A 220 -6.67 12.42 9.81
CA ASN A 220 -7.17 13.04 8.59
C ASN A 220 -8.68 13.00 8.62
N LEU A 221 -9.27 14.17 8.65
CA LEU A 221 -10.70 14.32 8.48
C LEU A 221 -11.04 14.21 7.00
N VAL A 222 -11.91 13.29 6.73
CA VAL A 222 -12.49 13.12 5.41
C VAL A 222 -13.58 14.17 5.26
N THR A 223 -13.32 15.21 4.49
CA THR A 223 -14.31 16.25 4.19
C THR A 223 -14.38 16.48 2.68
N ALA A 224 -15.57 16.77 2.17
CA ALA A 224 -15.83 17.10 0.78
C ALA A 224 -16.29 18.54 0.62
N ASP A 225 -16.18 19.11 -0.59
CA ASP A 225 -16.85 20.37 -0.92
C ASP A 225 -18.32 20.09 -1.24
N MET A 226 -19.16 20.31 -0.23
CA MET A 226 -20.58 20.05 -0.26
C MET A 226 -21.30 21.15 0.51
N LEU A 227 -22.51 21.49 0.11
CA LEU A 227 -23.45 22.26 0.95
C LEU A 227 -24.35 21.28 1.68
N LEU A 228 -24.51 21.50 2.99
CA LEU A 228 -25.30 20.66 3.88
C LEU A 228 -26.20 21.54 4.72
N ASN A 229 -27.48 21.18 4.81
CA ASN A 229 -28.43 21.91 5.63
C ASN A 229 -29.55 21.01 6.16
N ASP A 230 -30.31 21.54 7.11
CA ASP A 230 -31.42 20.85 7.79
C ASP A 230 -31.00 19.43 8.22
N LEU A 231 -29.78 19.30 8.85
CA LEU A 231 -29.27 18.05 9.39
C LEU A 231 -30.03 17.65 10.64
N ARG A 232 -30.69 16.49 10.61
CA ARG A 232 -31.48 15.97 11.73
C ARG A 232 -31.01 14.59 12.15
N LEU A 233 -31.07 14.37 13.44
CA LEU A 233 -30.93 13.07 14.06
C LEU A 233 -32.18 12.76 14.91
N TYR A 234 -32.76 11.60 14.69
CA TYR A 234 -33.86 11.07 15.49
C TYR A 234 -33.43 9.79 16.22
N SER A 235 -33.91 9.61 17.44
CA SER A 235 -33.75 8.39 18.23
C SER A 235 -34.77 7.30 17.91
N LYS A 236 -35.52 7.45 16.82
CA LYS A 236 -36.49 6.49 16.31
C LYS A 236 -36.32 6.23 14.82
N ALA A 237 -36.86 5.11 14.37
CA ALA A 237 -36.95 4.75 12.94
C ALA A 237 -38.17 5.47 12.32
N LEU A 238 -37.93 6.54 11.56
CA LEU A 238 -38.97 7.22 10.84
C LEU A 238 -39.51 6.37 9.69
N SER A 239 -40.85 6.43 9.51
CA SER A 239 -41.51 5.83 8.38
C SER A 239 -41.28 6.68 7.10
N GLU A 240 -41.50 6.10 5.94
CA GLU A 240 -41.41 6.80 4.66
C GLU A 240 -42.38 7.98 4.60
N ALA A 241 -43.60 7.85 5.16
CA ALA A 241 -44.60 8.91 5.23
C ALA A 241 -44.11 10.11 6.06
N GLU A 242 -43.48 9.84 7.23
CA GLU A 242 -42.90 10.88 8.08
C GLU A 242 -41.76 11.62 7.37
N ILE A 243 -40.87 10.87 6.69
CA ILE A 243 -39.77 11.44 5.90
C ILE A 243 -40.33 12.34 4.79
N LYS A 244 -41.33 11.89 4.03
CA LYS A 244 -41.99 12.65 2.96
C LYS A 244 -42.67 13.93 3.51
N LYS A 245 -43.29 13.85 4.68
CA LYS A 245 -43.92 15.03 5.33
C LYS A 245 -42.86 16.08 5.68
N ILE A 246 -41.71 15.68 6.21
CA ILE A 246 -40.59 16.59 6.52
C ILE A 246 -40.06 17.22 5.23
N ILE A 247 -39.81 16.44 4.19
CA ILE A 247 -39.35 16.95 2.89
C ILE A 247 -40.35 17.97 2.32
N ALA A 248 -41.66 17.69 2.34
CA ALA A 248 -42.67 18.55 1.83
C ALA A 248 -42.70 19.92 2.55
N SER A 249 -42.49 19.94 3.87
CA SER A 249 -42.41 21.18 4.65
C SER A 249 -41.17 22.04 4.37
N GLU A 250 -40.15 21.48 3.75
CA GLU A 250 -38.85 22.13 3.54
C GLU A 250 -38.51 22.38 2.08
N SER A 251 -39.13 21.66 1.16
CA SER A 251 -38.75 21.64 -0.25
C SER A 251 -38.76 23.02 -0.93
N SER A 252 -39.54 23.95 -0.42
CA SER A 252 -39.58 25.35 -0.91
C SER A 252 -38.26 26.11 -0.65
N LYS A 253 -37.48 25.69 0.34
CA LYS A 253 -36.17 26.29 0.66
C LYS A 253 -35.07 25.89 -0.33
N TYR A 254 -35.26 24.79 -1.07
CA TYR A 254 -34.26 24.17 -1.91
C TYR A 254 -34.62 24.23 -3.39
N PRO A 255 -33.98 25.14 -4.17
CA PRO A 255 -34.30 25.31 -5.59
C PRO A 255 -34.07 24.01 -6.39
N LYS A 256 -34.97 23.76 -7.36
CA LYS A 256 -34.96 22.57 -8.20
C LYS A 256 -34.01 22.65 -9.41
N GLY A 257 -33.26 23.72 -9.58
CA GLY A 257 -32.37 23.93 -10.71
C GLY A 257 -30.93 23.55 -10.40
N ASN A 258 -30.08 23.46 -11.43
CA ASN A 258 -28.63 23.34 -11.26
C ASN A 258 -28.08 24.68 -10.77
N LEU A 259 -27.49 24.70 -9.59
CA LEU A 259 -27.00 25.89 -8.91
C LEU A 259 -25.48 26.10 -9.05
N ILE A 260 -24.79 25.28 -9.80
CA ILE A 260 -23.38 25.51 -10.12
C ILE A 260 -23.32 26.46 -11.33
N PRO A 261 -22.73 27.66 -11.22
CA PRO A 261 -22.56 28.55 -12.34
C PRO A 261 -21.79 27.89 -13.50
N LYS A 262 -22.23 28.12 -14.76
CA LYS A 262 -21.46 27.74 -15.94
C LYS A 262 -20.07 28.37 -15.85
N GLY A 263 -19.03 27.56 -15.72
CA GLY A 263 -17.64 28.02 -15.59
C GLY A 263 -16.99 27.79 -14.22
N GLU A 264 -17.74 27.53 -13.13
CA GLU A 264 -17.20 27.12 -11.83
C GLU A 264 -17.07 25.59 -11.67
N THR A 265 -17.39 24.83 -12.68
CA THR A 265 -17.11 23.38 -12.69
C THR A 265 -15.61 23.18 -12.71
N HIS A 266 -15.02 23.06 -11.56
CA HIS A 266 -13.69 22.51 -11.47
C HIS A 266 -13.68 21.18 -12.25
N LEU A 267 -12.62 20.94 -13.03
CA LEU A 267 -12.37 19.65 -13.73
C LEU A 267 -12.61 18.44 -12.82
N ASN A 268 -12.44 18.60 -11.52
CA ASN A 268 -12.72 17.61 -10.48
C ASN A 268 -14.22 17.25 -10.36
N ALA A 269 -15.13 18.19 -10.55
CA ALA A 269 -16.57 17.88 -10.58
C ALA A 269 -16.96 17.06 -11.81
N LEU A 270 -16.24 17.23 -12.91
CA LEU A 270 -16.39 16.43 -14.13
C LEU A 270 -15.76 15.04 -13.99
N ALA A 271 -14.74 14.89 -13.14
CA ALA A 271 -14.07 13.63 -12.86
C ALA A 271 -15.03 12.60 -12.23
N ASP A 272 -15.97 13.06 -11.46
CA ASP A 272 -16.88 12.23 -10.67
C ASP A 272 -18.17 11.85 -11.38
N CYS A 273 -18.47 12.50 -12.51
CA CYS A 273 -19.60 12.12 -13.36
C CYS A 273 -19.25 10.93 -14.25
N TRP A 274 -19.12 9.76 -13.69
CA TRP A 274 -18.76 8.54 -14.40
C TRP A 274 -19.75 8.12 -15.50
N ASP A 275 -21.02 8.59 -15.45
CA ASP A 275 -22.06 8.13 -16.36
C ASP A 275 -22.84 9.22 -17.11
N TYR A 276 -22.63 10.51 -16.84
CA TYR A 276 -23.45 11.57 -17.44
C TYR A 276 -22.71 12.88 -17.64
N LEU A 277 -22.02 13.00 -18.77
CA LEU A 277 -21.80 14.32 -19.38
C LEU A 277 -22.59 14.36 -20.68
N PRO A 278 -23.32 15.46 -20.91
CA PRO A 278 -23.97 15.67 -22.21
C PRO A 278 -22.97 15.57 -23.36
N PRO A 279 -23.38 15.15 -24.55
CA PRO A 279 -22.52 15.01 -25.73
C PRO A 279 -21.74 16.29 -26.13
N GLU A 280 -22.20 17.44 -25.67
CA GLU A 280 -21.62 18.76 -25.90
C GLU A 280 -20.40 19.11 -25.05
N TYR A 281 -20.02 18.26 -24.05
CA TYR A 281 -18.71 18.35 -23.40
C TYR A 281 -17.64 17.65 -24.22
N ASP A 282 -17.43 18.13 -25.45
CA ASP A 282 -16.13 18.06 -26.06
C ASP A 282 -15.20 18.90 -25.20
N VAL A 283 -14.23 18.22 -24.51
CA VAL A 283 -13.26 18.92 -23.67
C VAL A 283 -12.50 19.87 -24.59
N ASP A 284 -12.94 21.11 -24.62
CA ASP A 284 -12.40 22.17 -25.46
C ASP A 284 -10.87 22.22 -25.22
N MET A 285 -10.11 22.34 -26.31
CA MET A 285 -8.66 22.50 -26.31
C MET A 285 -8.19 23.66 -25.41
N LYS A 286 -9.07 24.55 -24.96
CA LYS A 286 -8.81 25.58 -23.95
C LYS A 286 -8.45 25.04 -22.56
N GLN A 287 -8.64 23.74 -22.27
CA GLN A 287 -8.26 23.10 -21.01
C GLN A 287 -6.85 22.47 -21.04
N ILE A 288 -6.14 22.57 -22.15
CA ILE A 288 -4.75 22.11 -22.22
C ILE A 288 -3.87 23.02 -21.35
N LEU A 289 -3.05 22.40 -20.50
CA LEU A 289 -2.08 23.13 -19.69
C LEU A 289 -1.10 23.92 -20.58
N PRO A 290 -0.70 25.15 -20.20
CA PRO A 290 0.24 25.96 -20.98
C PRO A 290 1.51 25.21 -21.39
N VAL A 291 2.12 24.42 -20.50
CA VAL A 291 3.32 23.62 -20.80
C VAL A 291 3.02 22.57 -21.87
N THR A 292 1.84 21.96 -21.86
CA THR A 292 1.42 20.95 -22.83
C THR A 292 1.10 21.60 -24.17
N ALA A 293 0.42 22.76 -24.17
CA ALA A 293 0.15 23.52 -25.39
C ALA A 293 1.43 23.99 -26.08
N GLN A 294 2.42 24.45 -25.31
CA GLN A 294 3.73 24.81 -25.83
C GLN A 294 4.46 23.62 -26.44
N PHE A 295 4.48 22.49 -25.72
CA PHE A 295 5.08 21.24 -26.20
C PHE A 295 4.44 20.79 -27.52
N GLU A 296 3.12 20.86 -27.64
CA GLU A 296 2.41 20.42 -28.84
C GLU A 296 2.73 21.29 -30.08
N LYS A 297 2.98 22.59 -29.90
CA LYS A 297 3.42 23.48 -30.97
C LYS A 297 4.83 23.15 -31.46
N SER A 298 5.69 22.64 -30.56
CA SER A 298 7.08 22.31 -30.83
C SER A 298 7.37 20.81 -30.80
N ARG A 299 6.32 19.97 -30.86
CA ARG A 299 6.46 18.52 -30.75
C ARG A 299 7.42 18.00 -31.80
N PRO A 300 8.45 17.23 -31.45
CA PRO A 300 9.30 16.53 -32.38
C PRO A 300 8.48 15.67 -33.35
N GLY A 301 8.94 15.48 -34.55
CA GLY A 301 8.37 14.50 -35.48
C GLY A 301 8.29 13.10 -34.83
N ALA A 302 7.43 12.26 -35.35
CA ALA A 302 7.33 10.89 -34.86
C ALA A 302 8.66 10.13 -35.08
N ASP A 303 9.10 9.40 -34.02
CA ASP A 303 10.21 8.46 -34.14
C ASP A 303 9.87 7.41 -35.23
N ASP A 304 10.91 6.90 -35.93
CA ASP A 304 10.70 5.79 -36.87
C ASP A 304 10.57 4.47 -36.11
N PHE A 305 9.35 4.00 -35.99
CA PHE A 305 9.02 2.68 -35.44
C PHE A 305 8.82 1.59 -36.51
N SER A 306 9.18 1.82 -37.79
CA SER A 306 8.94 0.88 -38.91
C SER A 306 9.52 -0.52 -38.63
N LYS A 307 10.71 -0.58 -38.04
CA LYS A 307 11.40 -1.83 -37.65
C LYS A 307 10.94 -2.41 -36.31
N GLY A 308 10.01 -1.75 -35.61
CA GLY A 308 9.62 -2.11 -34.26
C GLY A 308 10.69 -1.81 -33.21
N ILE A 309 10.34 -2.06 -31.95
CA ILE A 309 11.23 -1.82 -30.78
C ILE A 309 11.90 -3.12 -30.36
N THR A 310 13.22 -3.06 -30.08
CA THR A 310 13.94 -4.05 -29.27
C THR A 310 14.29 -3.41 -27.92
N ALA A 311 14.22 -4.19 -26.85
CA ALA A 311 14.53 -3.70 -25.51
C ALA A 311 15.34 -4.72 -24.72
N GLU A 312 16.36 -4.24 -24.03
CA GLU A 312 17.31 -5.05 -23.25
C GLU A 312 17.75 -4.30 -21.98
N ARG A 313 18.30 -5.05 -21.03
CA ARG A 313 18.95 -4.48 -19.85
C ARG A 313 20.47 -4.62 -19.96
N LYS A 314 21.20 -3.60 -19.51
CA LYS A 314 22.67 -3.60 -19.44
C LYS A 314 23.11 -2.98 -18.11
N ILE A 315 24.33 -3.30 -17.67
CA ILE A 315 24.94 -2.59 -16.54
C ILE A 315 25.67 -1.38 -17.07
N VAL A 316 25.28 -0.18 -16.58
CA VAL A 316 25.92 1.08 -16.97
C VAL A 316 26.23 1.88 -15.73
N ASN A 317 27.47 2.33 -15.60
CA ASN A 317 27.90 3.11 -14.43
C ASN A 317 27.50 2.48 -13.10
N GLY A 318 27.67 1.16 -13.00
CA GLY A 318 27.43 0.35 -11.80
C GLY A 318 25.99 0.02 -11.45
N VAL A 319 25.01 0.36 -12.32
CA VAL A 319 23.60 0.03 -12.09
C VAL A 319 22.95 -0.60 -13.33
N PRO A 320 21.93 -1.47 -13.15
CA PRO A 320 21.13 -1.98 -14.26
C PRO A 320 20.34 -0.86 -14.96
N ALA A 321 20.37 -0.84 -16.29
CA ALA A 321 19.77 0.19 -17.10
C ALA A 321 18.96 -0.40 -18.27
N LEU A 322 17.89 0.31 -18.67
CA LEU A 322 17.04 -0.05 -19.80
C LEU A 322 17.59 0.56 -21.08
N PHE A 323 17.71 -0.26 -22.12
CA PHE A 323 18.03 0.15 -23.48
C PHE A 323 16.87 -0.19 -24.41
N ILE A 324 16.50 0.75 -25.27
CA ILE A 324 15.51 0.56 -26.34
C ILE A 324 16.19 0.93 -27.67
N ASN A 325 16.21 0.00 -28.62
CA ASN A 325 16.90 0.15 -29.91
C ASN A 325 18.37 0.62 -29.75
N GLY A 326 19.05 0.04 -28.75
CA GLY A 326 20.45 0.36 -28.42
C GLY A 326 20.65 1.72 -27.71
N LYS A 327 19.60 2.50 -27.48
CA LYS A 327 19.67 3.81 -26.79
C LYS A 327 19.30 3.66 -25.31
N HIS A 328 20.15 4.18 -24.43
CA HIS A 328 19.90 4.22 -22.98
C HIS A 328 18.68 5.07 -22.67
N GLN A 329 17.71 4.52 -21.94
CA GLN A 329 16.47 5.20 -21.60
C GLN A 329 16.57 5.88 -20.24
N THR A 330 15.89 7.02 -20.11
CA THR A 330 15.63 7.63 -18.80
C THR A 330 14.70 6.70 -18.03
N PRO A 331 15.05 6.25 -16.81
CA PRO A 331 14.29 5.26 -16.07
C PRO A 331 13.06 5.86 -15.37
N VAL A 332 12.23 6.60 -16.14
CA VAL A 332 11.01 7.27 -15.68
C VAL A 332 9.87 6.89 -16.60
N GLN A 333 8.79 6.41 -16.01
CA GLN A 333 7.61 5.96 -16.74
C GLN A 333 6.31 6.52 -16.14
N ALA A 334 5.29 6.65 -16.97
CA ALA A 334 3.93 6.93 -16.56
C ALA A 334 3.03 5.71 -16.82
N VAL A 335 2.09 5.51 -15.93
CA VAL A 335 1.07 4.45 -16.06
C VAL A 335 -0.32 5.09 -16.07
N PRO A 336 -0.79 5.55 -17.22
CA PRO A 336 -2.18 5.95 -17.35
C PRO A 336 -3.05 4.70 -17.25
N ASN A 337 -4.04 4.72 -16.36
CA ASN A 337 -4.97 3.60 -16.19
C ASN A 337 -5.98 3.58 -17.34
N LEU A 338 -5.56 3.13 -18.52
CA LEU A 338 -6.40 3.02 -19.69
C LEU A 338 -7.35 1.81 -19.53
N ARG A 339 -8.57 2.07 -19.11
CA ARG A 339 -9.64 1.07 -19.07
C ARG A 339 -10.50 1.17 -20.32
N HIS A 340 -10.85 0.02 -20.91
CA HIS A 340 -11.86 -0.01 -21.94
C HIS A 340 -13.23 0.22 -21.31
N GLN A 341 -13.90 1.28 -21.73
CA GLN A 341 -15.30 1.51 -21.36
C GLN A 341 -16.11 1.75 -22.62
N LYS A 342 -16.98 0.78 -22.95
CA LYS A 342 -17.87 0.85 -24.11
C LYS A 342 -18.80 2.08 -24.10
N THR A 343 -18.97 2.74 -22.96
CA THR A 343 -20.01 3.74 -22.70
C THR A 343 -19.53 5.15 -22.41
N HIS A 344 -18.19 5.41 -22.30
CA HIS A 344 -17.74 6.70 -21.78
C HIS A 344 -16.69 7.39 -22.67
N LYS A 345 -17.17 8.10 -23.69
CA LYS A 345 -16.33 8.98 -24.55
C LYS A 345 -15.48 9.97 -23.74
N PHE A 346 -16.01 10.48 -22.63
CA PHE A 346 -15.34 11.43 -21.75
C PHE A 346 -14.07 10.90 -21.07
N LEU A 347 -14.06 9.65 -20.63
CA LEU A 347 -12.85 9.06 -20.05
C LEU A 347 -11.69 9.01 -21.05
N TYR A 348 -11.97 8.89 -22.33
CA TYR A 348 -10.95 8.93 -23.36
C TYR A 348 -10.24 10.28 -23.43
N HIS A 349 -10.93 11.39 -23.28
CA HIS A 349 -10.31 12.71 -23.29
C HIS A 349 -9.38 12.90 -22.10
N LYS A 350 -9.79 12.47 -20.90
CA LYS A 350 -8.92 12.48 -19.71
C LYS A 350 -7.64 11.67 -19.91
N TYR A 351 -7.75 10.47 -20.45
CA TYR A 351 -6.60 9.61 -20.70
C TYR A 351 -5.66 10.21 -21.73
N ASN A 352 -6.21 10.73 -22.81
CA ASN A 352 -5.43 11.40 -23.82
C ASN A 352 -4.70 12.64 -23.27
N MET A 353 -5.38 13.45 -22.45
CA MET A 353 -4.76 14.59 -21.78
C MET A 353 -3.64 14.15 -20.84
N GLY A 354 -3.85 13.10 -20.03
CA GLY A 354 -2.81 12.55 -19.15
C GLY A 354 -1.57 12.12 -19.93
N ILE A 355 -1.74 11.39 -21.03
CA ILE A 355 -0.64 10.96 -21.89
C ILE A 355 0.10 12.18 -22.50
N ARG A 356 -0.63 13.19 -22.98
CA ARG A 356 -0.06 14.42 -23.56
C ARG A 356 0.69 15.25 -22.51
N ASN A 357 0.16 15.36 -21.29
CA ASN A 357 0.82 16.04 -20.17
C ASN A 357 2.15 15.34 -19.80
N PHE A 358 2.16 14.02 -19.75
CA PHE A 358 3.41 13.29 -19.52
C PHE A 358 4.40 13.43 -20.66
N ALA A 359 3.94 13.43 -21.91
CA ALA A 359 4.80 13.71 -23.06
C ALA A 359 5.43 15.10 -22.95
N ALA A 360 4.67 16.12 -22.53
CA ALA A 360 5.18 17.47 -22.28
C ALA A 360 6.22 17.54 -21.14
N ALA A 361 6.13 16.62 -20.16
CA ALA A 361 7.16 16.43 -19.15
C ALA A 361 8.39 15.63 -19.65
N GLY A 362 8.38 15.16 -20.90
CA GLY A 362 9.46 14.35 -21.47
C GLY A 362 9.38 12.85 -21.11
N ILE A 363 8.20 12.37 -20.72
CA ILE A 363 7.96 10.96 -20.37
C ILE A 363 7.27 10.29 -21.56
N GLU A 364 8.02 9.46 -22.28
CA GLU A 364 7.54 8.70 -23.43
C GLU A 364 7.28 7.22 -23.11
N LEU A 365 7.82 6.72 -21.99
CA LEU A 365 7.56 5.36 -21.53
C LEU A 365 6.18 5.32 -20.89
N LEU A 366 5.25 4.55 -21.47
CA LEU A 366 3.88 4.42 -20.99
C LEU A 366 3.53 2.97 -20.69
N SER A 367 2.67 2.72 -19.72
CA SER A 367 2.05 1.42 -19.52
C SER A 367 0.61 1.41 -20.00
N VAL A 368 0.23 0.43 -20.81
CA VAL A 368 -1.12 0.26 -21.34
C VAL A 368 -1.70 -1.07 -20.90
N GLY A 369 -2.89 -1.05 -20.29
CA GLY A 369 -3.53 -2.21 -19.72
C GLY A 369 -4.15 -3.14 -20.75
N ALA A 370 -3.85 -4.45 -20.65
CA ALA A 370 -4.49 -5.55 -21.37
C ALA A 370 -5.23 -6.46 -20.39
N SER A 371 -6.39 -5.98 -19.88
CA SER A 371 -7.21 -6.78 -18.98
C SER A 371 -7.97 -7.87 -19.74
N PRO A 372 -7.91 -9.14 -19.29
CA PRO A 372 -8.62 -10.25 -19.93
C PRO A 372 -10.12 -10.04 -20.09
N SER A 373 -10.76 -9.32 -19.17
CA SER A 373 -12.20 -9.01 -19.25
C SER A 373 -12.60 -8.29 -20.55
N TYR A 374 -11.68 -7.59 -21.19
CA TYR A 374 -11.95 -6.84 -22.40
C TYR A 374 -11.93 -7.71 -23.66
N PHE A 375 -10.99 -8.63 -23.75
CA PHE A 375 -10.72 -9.35 -24.97
C PHE A 375 -10.88 -10.87 -24.89
N TRP A 376 -10.80 -11.50 -23.72
CA TRP A 376 -10.80 -12.95 -23.55
C TRP A 376 -12.20 -13.52 -23.35
N LYS A 377 -12.85 -13.99 -24.43
CA LYS A 377 -14.26 -14.36 -24.48
C LYS A 377 -14.55 -15.85 -24.28
N GLY A 378 -13.57 -16.72 -24.55
CA GLY A 378 -13.68 -18.18 -24.45
C GLY A 378 -12.31 -18.84 -24.49
N ASP A 379 -12.28 -20.17 -24.40
CA ASP A 379 -11.04 -20.93 -24.55
C ASP A 379 -10.46 -20.65 -25.95
N ARG A 380 -9.31 -19.97 -26.02
CA ARG A 380 -8.67 -19.47 -27.24
C ARG A 380 -9.58 -18.59 -28.13
N GLN A 381 -10.57 -17.93 -27.54
CA GLN A 381 -11.48 -17.02 -28.24
C GLN A 381 -11.26 -15.59 -27.75
N TYR A 382 -10.85 -14.70 -28.64
CA TYR A 382 -10.42 -13.35 -28.31
C TYR A 382 -11.13 -12.28 -29.13
N ASP A 383 -11.46 -11.16 -28.50
CA ASP A 383 -11.92 -9.92 -29.15
C ASP A 383 -10.72 -8.97 -29.30
N TRP A 384 -9.90 -9.25 -30.29
CA TRP A 384 -8.69 -8.46 -30.54
C TRP A 384 -8.98 -7.02 -30.92
N LYS A 385 -10.08 -6.77 -31.63
CA LYS A 385 -10.45 -5.40 -32.02
C LYS A 385 -10.59 -4.47 -30.82
N THR A 386 -11.25 -4.91 -29.77
CA THR A 386 -11.38 -4.12 -28.53
C THR A 386 -10.02 -3.80 -27.90
N LEU A 387 -9.10 -4.76 -27.94
CA LEU A 387 -7.74 -4.55 -27.42
C LEU A 387 -6.95 -3.58 -28.30
N ASP A 388 -6.95 -3.77 -29.61
CA ASP A 388 -6.22 -2.92 -30.56
C ASP A 388 -6.66 -1.45 -30.49
N ASP A 389 -7.97 -1.20 -30.31
CA ASP A 389 -8.53 0.15 -30.13
C ASP A 389 -7.94 0.88 -28.91
N ILE A 390 -7.62 0.16 -27.82
CA ILE A 390 -6.99 0.75 -26.62
C ILE A 390 -5.57 1.22 -26.94
N PHE A 391 -4.78 0.38 -27.59
CA PHE A 391 -3.39 0.70 -27.97
C PHE A 391 -3.30 1.81 -29.02
N ALA A 392 -4.16 1.75 -30.04
CA ALA A 392 -4.25 2.77 -31.08
C ALA A 392 -4.52 4.17 -30.51
N ARG A 393 -5.36 4.27 -29.48
CA ARG A 393 -5.62 5.55 -28.80
C ARG A 393 -4.43 6.07 -28.03
N ALA A 394 -3.69 5.22 -27.33
CA ALA A 394 -2.47 5.64 -26.63
C ALA A 394 -1.45 6.20 -27.64
N ILE A 395 -1.24 5.51 -28.77
CA ILE A 395 -0.33 5.93 -29.84
C ILE A 395 -0.82 7.22 -30.48
N LYS A 396 -2.12 7.38 -30.73
CA LYS A 396 -2.70 8.63 -31.27
C LYS A 396 -2.47 9.82 -30.33
N ALA A 397 -2.57 9.60 -28.99
CA ALA A 397 -2.33 10.65 -28.00
C ALA A 397 -0.86 11.06 -27.91
N ASN A 398 0.07 10.11 -28.08
CA ASN A 398 1.51 10.37 -28.18
C ASN A 398 2.16 9.41 -29.19
N PRO A 399 2.38 9.82 -30.44
CA PRO A 399 3.02 8.99 -31.48
C PRO A 399 4.43 8.51 -31.14
N ASN A 400 5.13 9.18 -30.22
CA ASN A 400 6.47 8.81 -29.77
C ASN A 400 6.47 7.89 -28.54
N CYS A 401 5.28 7.45 -28.06
CA CYS A 401 5.20 6.60 -26.87
C CYS A 401 5.83 5.22 -27.12
N LYS A 402 6.53 4.74 -26.09
CA LYS A 402 7.08 3.39 -26.00
C LYS A 402 6.28 2.66 -24.92
N ILE A 403 5.64 1.54 -25.29
CA ILE A 403 4.57 0.93 -24.50
C ILE A 403 5.08 -0.30 -23.74
N MET A 404 4.83 -0.30 -22.41
CA MET A 404 4.82 -1.48 -21.55
C MET A 404 3.39 -2.03 -21.51
N VAL A 405 3.17 -3.23 -21.96
CA VAL A 405 1.86 -3.88 -21.85
C VAL A 405 1.65 -4.35 -20.41
N TYR A 406 0.59 -3.88 -19.76
CA TYR A 406 0.23 -4.33 -18.44
C TYR A 406 -0.80 -5.46 -18.52
N ALA A 407 -0.31 -6.69 -18.53
CA ALA A 407 -1.12 -7.90 -18.64
C ALA A 407 -1.38 -8.49 -17.24
N THR A 408 -2.66 -8.50 -16.84
CA THR A 408 -3.12 -9.06 -15.56
C THR A 408 -4.07 -10.22 -15.77
N PRO A 409 -3.57 -11.45 -15.91
CA PRO A 409 -4.44 -12.60 -16.08
C PRO A 409 -5.32 -12.82 -14.84
N ILE A 410 -6.60 -12.52 -15.01
CA ILE A 410 -7.68 -12.80 -14.05
C ILE A 410 -8.64 -13.78 -14.71
N PRO A 411 -9.19 -14.78 -13.98
CA PRO A 411 -10.11 -15.73 -14.56
C PRO A 411 -11.32 -15.06 -15.19
N PRO A 412 -11.54 -15.18 -16.51
CA PRO A 412 -12.71 -14.65 -17.17
C PRO A 412 -13.96 -15.48 -16.80
N SER A 413 -15.15 -14.92 -17.04
CA SER A 413 -16.42 -15.56 -16.67
C SER A 413 -16.59 -16.97 -17.26
N TRP A 414 -16.07 -17.21 -18.46
CA TRP A 414 -16.12 -18.54 -19.08
C TRP A 414 -15.29 -19.58 -18.32
N PHE A 415 -14.09 -19.19 -17.81
CA PHE A 415 -13.24 -20.07 -17.01
C PHE A 415 -13.91 -20.39 -15.67
N CYS A 416 -14.47 -19.37 -15.02
CA CYS A 416 -15.18 -19.54 -13.75
C CYS A 416 -16.38 -20.51 -13.87
N LYS A 417 -17.07 -20.48 -15.02
CA LYS A 417 -18.19 -21.41 -15.31
C LYS A 417 -17.71 -22.82 -15.64
N LYS A 418 -16.63 -22.94 -16.42
CA LYS A 418 -16.11 -24.24 -16.89
C LYS A 418 -15.36 -25.00 -15.79
N TYR A 419 -14.66 -24.29 -14.90
CA TYR A 419 -13.78 -24.87 -13.89
C TYR A 419 -14.03 -24.29 -12.48
N PRO A 420 -15.26 -24.37 -11.94
CA PRO A 420 -15.59 -23.77 -10.63
C PRO A 420 -14.80 -24.38 -9.46
N GLN A 421 -14.38 -25.66 -9.58
CA GLN A 421 -13.58 -26.38 -8.58
C GLN A 421 -12.12 -25.88 -8.49
N GLU A 422 -11.63 -25.24 -9.56
CA GLU A 422 -10.27 -24.67 -9.61
C GLU A 422 -10.17 -23.29 -8.94
N LEU A 423 -11.32 -22.59 -8.83
CA LEU A 423 -11.34 -21.25 -8.25
C LEU A 423 -10.96 -21.28 -6.78
N GLU A 424 -10.12 -20.33 -6.38
CA GLU A 424 -9.61 -20.27 -5.02
C GLU A 424 -10.69 -20.09 -3.97
N LYS A 425 -10.59 -20.83 -2.86
CA LYS A 425 -11.45 -20.73 -1.68
C LYS A 425 -10.63 -20.28 -0.50
N SER A 426 -11.11 -19.24 0.18
CA SER A 426 -10.41 -18.61 1.32
C SER A 426 -11.32 -18.44 2.52
N TYR A 427 -10.82 -18.70 3.72
CA TYR A 427 -11.53 -18.42 4.97
C TYR A 427 -11.37 -16.96 5.40
N PHE A 428 -12.48 -16.33 5.78
CA PHE A 428 -12.55 -15.07 6.49
C PHE A 428 -13.23 -15.31 7.84
N GLY A 429 -12.46 -15.43 8.90
CA GLY A 429 -12.95 -15.96 10.16
C GLY A 429 -13.39 -17.42 9.97
N SER A 430 -14.66 -17.73 10.25
CA SER A 430 -15.27 -19.04 10.03
C SER A 430 -15.89 -19.24 8.63
N ASN A 431 -15.97 -18.20 7.80
CA ASN A 431 -16.69 -18.23 6.53
C ASN A 431 -15.75 -18.58 5.37
N LEU A 432 -16.00 -19.70 4.71
CA LEU A 432 -15.33 -20.07 3.46
C LEU A 432 -15.96 -19.31 2.28
N ARG A 433 -15.14 -18.63 1.48
CA ARG A 433 -15.58 -17.79 0.34
C ARG A 433 -14.84 -18.14 -0.91
N LEU A 434 -15.56 -18.15 -2.04
CA LEU A 434 -15.00 -18.26 -3.38
C LEU A 434 -14.35 -16.94 -3.80
N GLN A 435 -13.17 -17.02 -4.43
CA GLN A 435 -12.43 -15.87 -4.94
C GLN A 435 -12.39 -15.91 -6.45
N VAL A 436 -12.96 -14.92 -7.10
CA VAL A 436 -13.04 -14.81 -8.59
C VAL A 436 -12.28 -13.58 -9.13
N SER A 437 -11.81 -12.71 -8.25
CA SER A 437 -11.13 -11.45 -8.61
C SER A 437 -9.62 -11.59 -8.80
N ALA A 438 -9.09 -12.79 -8.64
CA ALA A 438 -7.66 -13.07 -8.73
C ALA A 438 -7.41 -14.47 -9.28
N GLY A 439 -6.26 -14.68 -9.92
CA GLY A 439 -5.88 -15.98 -10.46
C GLY A 439 -5.73 -17.04 -9.36
N PRO A 440 -6.35 -18.22 -9.51
CA PRO A 440 -6.23 -19.32 -8.56
C PRO A 440 -4.84 -19.98 -8.65
N LEU A 441 -3.86 -19.43 -7.92
CA LEU A 441 -2.45 -19.85 -7.97
C LEU A 441 -2.25 -21.33 -7.59
N GLY A 442 -3.20 -21.96 -6.87
CA GLY A 442 -3.17 -23.39 -6.56
C GLY A 442 -3.63 -24.29 -7.72
N SER A 443 -4.01 -23.75 -8.89
CA SER A 443 -4.56 -24.52 -10.00
C SER A 443 -3.56 -24.73 -11.13
N ASP A 444 -3.24 -25.99 -11.44
CA ASP A 444 -2.41 -26.34 -12.62
C ASP A 444 -3.18 -26.11 -13.94
N ILE A 445 -4.52 -26.23 -13.93
CA ILE A 445 -5.36 -25.91 -15.09
C ILE A 445 -5.25 -24.40 -15.38
N TRP A 446 -5.35 -23.57 -14.36
CA TRP A 446 -5.18 -22.12 -14.51
C TRP A 446 -3.78 -21.75 -14.99
N LEU A 447 -2.73 -22.37 -14.44
CA LEU A 447 -1.35 -22.17 -14.88
C LEU A 447 -1.23 -22.33 -16.40
N ASN A 448 -1.75 -23.44 -16.96
CA ASN A 448 -1.67 -23.71 -18.39
C ASN A 448 -2.55 -22.77 -19.22
N THR A 449 -3.75 -22.47 -18.74
CA THR A 449 -4.71 -21.56 -19.40
C THR A 449 -4.16 -20.14 -19.47
N GLN A 450 -3.59 -19.64 -18.37
CA GLN A 450 -2.93 -18.34 -18.29
C GLN A 450 -1.71 -18.25 -19.20
N LYS A 451 -0.86 -19.28 -19.20
CA LYS A 451 0.31 -19.40 -20.08
C LYS A 451 -0.08 -19.29 -21.55
N GLN A 452 -1.14 -20.03 -21.97
CA GLN A 452 -1.61 -20.01 -23.34
C GLN A 452 -2.17 -18.64 -23.72
N MET A 453 -2.98 -18.05 -22.88
CA MET A 453 -3.53 -16.71 -23.11
C MET A 453 -2.43 -15.66 -23.27
N LEU A 454 -1.41 -15.68 -22.41
CA LEU A 454 -0.28 -14.74 -22.49
C LEU A 454 0.51 -14.92 -23.79
N HIS A 455 0.74 -16.17 -24.19
CA HIS A 455 1.38 -16.46 -25.48
C HIS A 455 0.57 -15.88 -26.65
N ASP A 456 -0.74 -16.14 -26.70
CA ASP A 456 -1.64 -15.69 -27.78
C ASP A 456 -1.76 -14.16 -27.80
N LEU A 457 -1.87 -13.52 -26.60
CA LEU A 457 -1.89 -12.06 -26.45
C LEU A 457 -0.62 -11.41 -27.02
N VAL A 458 0.54 -11.92 -26.62
CA VAL A 458 1.82 -11.38 -27.07
C VAL A 458 2.01 -11.61 -28.56
N THR A 459 1.68 -12.78 -29.09
CA THR A 459 1.73 -13.09 -30.52
C THR A 459 0.86 -12.13 -31.33
N HIS A 460 -0.37 -11.87 -30.86
CA HIS A 460 -1.27 -10.92 -31.51
C HIS A 460 -0.68 -9.50 -31.51
N LEU A 461 -0.26 -9.02 -30.33
CA LEU A 461 0.27 -7.67 -30.20
C LEU A 461 1.55 -7.44 -31.00
N GLU A 462 2.50 -8.39 -31.01
CA GLU A 462 3.75 -8.27 -31.80
C GLU A 462 3.47 -8.20 -33.32
N ASN A 463 2.38 -8.81 -33.80
CA ASN A 463 1.97 -8.76 -35.20
C ASN A 463 1.01 -7.59 -35.53
N SER A 464 0.57 -6.83 -34.53
CA SER A 464 -0.30 -5.66 -34.71
C SER A 464 0.49 -4.37 -34.91
N PRO A 465 -0.12 -3.28 -35.39
CA PRO A 465 0.55 -1.97 -35.47
C PRO A 465 1.10 -1.51 -34.11
N ALA A 466 0.44 -1.89 -33.00
CA ALA A 466 0.89 -1.56 -31.64
C ALA A 466 2.23 -2.22 -31.28
N GLY A 467 2.54 -3.39 -31.83
CA GLY A 467 3.79 -4.13 -31.58
C GLY A 467 5.04 -3.33 -31.90
N LYS A 468 4.94 -2.41 -32.86
CA LYS A 468 6.04 -1.51 -33.22
C LYS A 468 6.42 -0.54 -32.11
N HIS A 469 5.50 -0.23 -31.19
CA HIS A 469 5.68 0.64 -30.04
C HIS A 469 5.95 -0.11 -28.73
N ILE A 470 5.77 -1.43 -28.70
CA ILE A 470 5.90 -2.21 -27.48
C ILE A 470 7.38 -2.46 -27.16
N TYR A 471 7.84 -2.07 -25.96
CA TYR A 471 9.18 -2.38 -25.48
C TYR A 471 9.19 -3.48 -24.40
N GLY A 472 8.04 -3.82 -23.80
CA GLY A 472 7.99 -4.83 -22.75
C GLY A 472 6.59 -5.20 -22.28
N TYR A 473 6.58 -6.18 -21.39
CA TYR A 473 5.38 -6.76 -20.79
C TYR A 473 5.53 -6.82 -19.27
N LEU A 474 4.69 -6.10 -18.55
CA LEU A 474 4.49 -6.25 -17.10
C LEU A 474 3.42 -7.30 -16.90
N ILE A 475 3.79 -8.42 -16.27
CA ILE A 475 2.92 -9.57 -16.10
C ILE A 475 2.49 -9.62 -14.65
N GLY A 476 1.21 -9.33 -14.43
CA GLY A 476 0.58 -9.46 -13.13
C GLY A 476 0.00 -10.83 -12.91
N GLY A 477 -0.34 -11.13 -11.67
CA GLY A 477 -1.03 -12.38 -11.29
C GLY A 477 -1.55 -12.27 -9.87
N GLY A 478 -2.35 -13.25 -9.44
CA GLY A 478 -2.90 -13.20 -8.10
C GLY A 478 -3.80 -11.98 -7.85
N GLN A 479 -3.85 -11.55 -6.60
CA GLN A 479 -4.67 -10.40 -6.21
C GLN A 479 -3.93 -9.07 -6.46
N SER A 480 -4.66 -8.05 -6.91
CA SER A 480 -4.12 -6.71 -7.23
C SER A 480 -3.00 -6.72 -8.29
N ALA A 481 -2.89 -7.79 -9.08
CA ALA A 481 -1.81 -8.05 -10.02
C ALA A 481 -0.42 -8.31 -9.38
N GLU A 482 -0.35 -8.40 -8.06
CA GLU A 482 0.89 -8.42 -7.28
C GLU A 482 1.32 -9.83 -6.84
N TRP A 483 0.81 -10.85 -7.48
CA TRP A 483 1.11 -12.28 -7.24
C TRP A 483 0.74 -12.81 -5.85
N TYR A 484 -0.09 -12.08 -5.09
CA TYR A 484 -0.64 -12.59 -3.85
C TYR A 484 -1.63 -13.73 -4.09
N TRP A 485 -1.56 -14.74 -3.24
CA TRP A 485 -2.64 -15.71 -3.15
C TRP A 485 -3.95 -14.98 -2.80
N PRO A 486 -5.05 -15.32 -3.49
CA PRO A 486 -6.33 -14.61 -3.36
C PRO A 486 -6.77 -14.46 -1.90
N ALA A 487 -7.29 -13.29 -1.56
CA ALA A 487 -7.74 -12.89 -0.24
C ALA A 487 -6.66 -12.66 0.85
N SER A 488 -5.42 -13.13 0.67
CA SER A 488 -4.37 -13.03 1.70
C SER A 488 -4.09 -11.58 2.12
N VAL A 489 -4.13 -10.63 1.20
CA VAL A 489 -3.91 -9.20 1.46
C VAL A 489 -5.01 -8.60 2.34
N TYR A 490 -6.22 -9.13 2.29
CA TYR A 490 -7.38 -8.64 3.03
C TYR A 490 -7.68 -9.45 4.30
N GLY A 491 -6.70 -10.20 4.79
CA GLY A 491 -6.83 -11.00 6.02
C GLY A 491 -7.57 -12.33 5.84
N GLY A 492 -7.77 -12.76 4.59
CA GLY A 492 -8.26 -14.10 4.28
C GLY A 492 -7.14 -15.13 4.35
N ILE A 493 -7.50 -16.36 4.64
CA ILE A 493 -6.61 -17.52 4.66
C ILE A 493 -6.93 -18.37 3.43
N PRO A 494 -6.12 -18.32 2.35
CA PRO A 494 -6.37 -19.03 1.09
C PRO A 494 -5.91 -20.48 1.11
N GLY A 495 -6.18 -21.20 0.01
CA GLY A 495 -5.62 -22.51 -0.24
C GLY A 495 -6.57 -23.66 0.09
N PHE A 496 -7.88 -23.47 -0.12
CA PHE A 496 -8.89 -24.51 0.20
C PHE A 496 -9.68 -24.98 -1.03
N SER A 497 -9.26 -24.66 -2.25
CA SER A 497 -9.87 -25.21 -3.48
C SER A 497 -9.42 -26.65 -3.75
N GLU A 498 -10.21 -27.38 -4.55
CA GLU A 498 -9.82 -28.74 -4.97
C GLU A 498 -8.55 -28.72 -5.85
N GLY A 499 -8.42 -27.72 -6.72
CA GLY A 499 -7.20 -27.49 -7.48
C GLY A 499 -5.97 -27.37 -6.58
N THR A 500 -6.07 -26.56 -5.51
CA THR A 500 -5.01 -26.40 -4.51
C THR A 500 -4.68 -27.72 -3.81
N ARG A 501 -5.68 -28.48 -3.37
CA ARG A 501 -5.46 -29.78 -2.70
C ARG A 501 -4.72 -30.76 -3.60
N LYS A 502 -5.16 -30.85 -4.86
CA LYS A 502 -4.55 -31.74 -5.86
C LYS A 502 -3.09 -31.35 -6.13
N SER A 503 -2.81 -30.09 -6.38
CA SER A 503 -1.45 -29.65 -6.69
C SER A 503 -0.54 -29.68 -5.46
N PHE A 504 -1.07 -29.51 -4.23
CA PHE A 504 -0.30 -29.73 -3.00
C PHE A 504 0.13 -31.18 -2.81
N ARG A 505 -0.74 -32.14 -3.10
CA ARG A 505 -0.39 -33.57 -3.11
C ARG A 505 0.71 -33.86 -4.12
N ASN A 506 0.66 -33.27 -5.30
CA ASN A 506 1.71 -33.43 -6.31
C ASN A 506 3.06 -32.87 -5.80
N TYR A 507 3.06 -31.70 -5.18
CA TYR A 507 4.25 -31.15 -4.54
C TYR A 507 4.81 -32.07 -3.44
N LEU A 508 3.97 -32.65 -2.60
CA LEU A 508 4.39 -33.60 -1.56
C LEU A 508 4.98 -34.86 -2.17
N LYS A 509 4.39 -35.39 -3.26
CA LYS A 509 4.96 -36.51 -4.03
C LYS A 509 6.37 -36.22 -4.55
N GLU A 510 6.56 -35.03 -5.12
CA GLU A 510 7.89 -34.60 -5.59
C GLU A 510 8.89 -34.48 -4.44
N LYS A 511 8.44 -33.96 -3.28
CA LYS A 511 9.29 -33.72 -2.12
C LYS A 511 9.70 -34.99 -1.38
N TYR A 512 8.69 -35.83 -1.04
CA TYR A 512 8.89 -36.96 -0.11
C TYR A 512 9.09 -38.31 -0.79
N LYS A 513 8.61 -38.48 -2.01
CA LYS A 513 8.70 -39.71 -2.83
C LYS A 513 7.89 -40.89 -2.27
N THR A 514 7.85 -41.08 -0.94
CA THR A 514 7.19 -42.22 -0.28
C THR A 514 6.28 -41.74 0.87
N ASP A 515 5.26 -42.57 1.17
CA ASP A 515 4.38 -42.34 2.32
C ASP A 515 5.15 -42.36 3.63
N ALA A 516 6.09 -43.29 3.80
CA ALA A 516 6.90 -43.39 5.02
C ALA A 516 7.73 -42.13 5.28
N ALA A 517 8.28 -41.51 4.25
CA ALA A 517 9.02 -40.24 4.40
C ALA A 517 8.09 -39.08 4.83
N LEU A 518 6.87 -39.00 4.27
CA LEU A 518 5.86 -38.02 4.65
C LEU A 518 5.37 -38.23 6.09
N GLN A 519 5.05 -39.49 6.47
CA GLN A 519 4.62 -39.89 7.81
C GLN A 519 5.67 -39.48 8.86
N LYS A 520 6.94 -39.78 8.59
CA LYS A 520 8.05 -39.38 9.47
C LYS A 520 8.13 -37.86 9.62
N ALA A 521 8.02 -37.12 8.50
CA ALA A 521 8.14 -35.66 8.50
C ALA A 521 6.98 -34.98 9.25
N TRP A 522 5.75 -35.46 9.07
CA TRP A 522 4.57 -34.87 9.70
C TRP A 522 4.23 -35.48 11.07
N GLN A 523 4.97 -36.53 11.47
CA GLN A 523 4.69 -37.30 12.69
C GLN A 523 3.25 -37.85 12.71
N ASP A 524 2.74 -38.29 11.56
CA ASP A 524 1.40 -38.84 11.37
C ASP A 524 1.49 -40.17 10.61
N ALA A 525 1.34 -41.26 11.32
CA ALA A 525 1.41 -42.62 10.75
C ALA A 525 0.28 -42.94 9.76
N LYS A 526 -0.79 -42.16 9.74
CA LYS A 526 -1.97 -42.41 8.92
C LYS A 526 -1.96 -41.65 7.60
N VAL A 527 -1.15 -40.60 7.48
CA VAL A 527 -1.09 -39.79 6.28
C VAL A 527 -0.40 -40.53 5.15
N THR A 528 -0.91 -40.40 3.92
CA THR A 528 -0.30 -40.88 2.69
C THR A 528 -0.16 -39.74 1.69
N LEU A 529 0.65 -39.88 0.67
CA LEU A 529 0.76 -38.92 -0.44
C LEU A 529 -0.58 -38.75 -1.22
N VAL A 530 -1.50 -39.70 -1.07
CA VAL A 530 -2.86 -39.65 -1.65
C VAL A 530 -3.86 -38.97 -0.73
N THR A 531 -3.80 -39.21 0.58
CA THR A 531 -4.77 -38.69 1.56
C THR A 531 -4.35 -37.35 2.18
N ALA A 532 -3.11 -36.93 1.97
CA ALA A 532 -2.62 -35.66 2.49
C ALA A 532 -3.50 -34.48 2.07
N ASP A 533 -3.81 -33.62 3.03
CA ASP A 533 -4.66 -32.44 2.80
C ASP A 533 -3.98 -31.15 3.27
N VAL A 534 -4.49 -30.03 2.78
CA VAL A 534 -4.01 -28.70 3.20
C VAL A 534 -4.25 -28.48 4.69
N PRO A 535 -3.36 -27.75 5.40
CA PRO A 535 -3.57 -27.50 6.82
C PRO A 535 -4.83 -26.65 7.05
N SER A 536 -5.59 -27.03 8.07
CA SER A 536 -6.78 -26.31 8.53
C SER A 536 -6.41 -24.90 9.03
N VAL A 537 -7.41 -24.03 9.15
CA VAL A 537 -7.23 -22.69 9.75
C VAL A 537 -6.67 -22.77 11.16
N ALA A 538 -7.12 -23.76 11.96
CA ALA A 538 -6.64 -23.98 13.33
C ALA A 538 -5.15 -24.33 13.35
N GLU A 539 -4.71 -25.30 12.54
CA GLU A 539 -3.30 -25.69 12.41
C GLU A 539 -2.42 -24.51 12.02
N ARG A 540 -2.84 -23.69 11.04
CA ARG A 540 -2.08 -22.52 10.59
C ARG A 540 -1.95 -21.42 11.64
N LYS A 541 -2.87 -21.34 12.61
CA LYS A 541 -2.87 -20.37 13.71
C LYS A 541 -2.17 -20.87 14.97
N GLN A 542 -1.93 -22.16 15.06
CA GLN A 542 -1.31 -22.75 16.24
C GLN A 542 0.16 -22.34 16.34
N ALA A 543 0.52 -21.73 17.48
CA ALA A 543 1.89 -21.41 17.81
C ALA A 543 2.47 -22.48 18.75
N GLY A 544 3.71 -22.88 18.53
CA GLY A 544 4.44 -23.70 19.49
C GLY A 544 5.21 -22.87 20.51
N PHE A 545 5.90 -21.83 20.04
CA PHE A 545 6.79 -20.96 20.82
C PHE A 545 6.40 -19.48 20.73
N GLY A 546 5.15 -19.11 21.00
CA GLY A 546 4.70 -17.72 20.91
C GLY A 546 4.69 -17.20 19.46
N VAL A 547 5.68 -16.38 19.07
CA VAL A 547 5.79 -15.86 17.71
C VAL A 547 6.27 -16.89 16.69
N PHE A 548 6.74 -18.05 17.12
CA PHE A 548 7.22 -19.14 16.26
C PHE A 548 6.30 -20.35 16.30
N HIS A 549 6.18 -21.03 15.18
CA HIS A 549 5.67 -22.39 15.14
C HIS A 549 6.68 -23.37 15.77
N ASP A 550 6.17 -24.40 16.40
CA ASP A 550 6.96 -25.60 16.68
C ASP A 550 7.24 -26.27 15.32
N ALA A 551 8.47 -26.17 14.85
CA ALA A 551 8.83 -26.59 13.50
C ALA A 551 8.53 -28.07 13.22
N LEU A 552 8.67 -28.94 14.23
CA LEU A 552 8.39 -30.36 14.12
C LEU A 552 6.89 -30.65 14.05
N LYS A 553 6.13 -30.08 15.00
CA LYS A 553 4.66 -30.26 15.07
C LYS A 553 3.91 -29.55 13.96
N ALA A 554 4.46 -28.44 13.45
CA ALA A 554 3.88 -27.65 12.36
C ALA A 554 4.41 -28.02 10.96
N ALA A 555 5.09 -29.17 10.81
CA ALA A 555 5.72 -29.56 9.54
C ALA A 555 4.76 -29.46 8.33
N LYS A 556 3.50 -29.89 8.49
CA LYS A 556 2.44 -29.77 7.49
C LYS A 556 2.17 -28.30 7.11
N VAL A 557 2.17 -27.37 8.07
CA VAL A 557 1.96 -25.93 7.83
C VAL A 557 3.15 -25.34 7.08
N LEU A 558 4.38 -25.71 7.49
CA LEU A 558 5.61 -25.25 6.84
C LEU A 558 5.70 -25.75 5.40
N ASP A 559 5.30 -27.00 5.15
CA ASP A 559 5.23 -27.56 3.80
C ASP A 559 4.22 -26.82 2.94
N PHE A 560 3.06 -26.48 3.49
CA PHE A 560 2.04 -25.77 2.76
C PHE A 560 2.48 -24.34 2.41
N ARG A 561 3.16 -23.64 3.30
CA ARG A 561 3.73 -22.30 3.02
C ARG A 561 4.79 -22.35 1.93
N ARG A 562 5.69 -23.33 1.98
CA ARG A 562 6.69 -23.57 0.92
C ARG A 562 6.01 -23.90 -0.41
N TYR A 563 4.97 -24.74 -0.38
CA TYR A 563 4.16 -25.02 -1.55
C TYR A 563 3.50 -23.77 -2.13
N GLN A 564 2.94 -22.89 -1.30
CA GLN A 564 2.37 -21.63 -1.80
C GLN A 564 3.40 -20.79 -2.56
N THR A 565 4.59 -20.63 -2.01
CA THR A 565 5.71 -19.96 -2.69
C THR A 565 6.11 -20.68 -3.96
N TYR A 566 6.27 -22.01 -3.93
CA TYR A 566 6.61 -22.83 -5.09
C TYR A 566 5.60 -22.63 -6.24
N GLN A 567 4.32 -22.60 -5.95
CA GLN A 567 3.29 -22.37 -6.97
C GLN A 567 3.34 -20.95 -7.54
N THR A 568 3.52 -19.93 -6.69
CA THR A 568 3.71 -18.57 -7.15
C THR A 568 4.90 -18.47 -8.12
N LEU A 569 6.04 -19.08 -7.78
CA LEU A 569 7.24 -19.12 -8.63
C LEU A 569 6.99 -19.86 -9.96
N ARG A 570 6.25 -20.98 -9.93
CA ARG A 570 5.86 -21.71 -11.15
C ARG A 570 5.02 -20.84 -12.09
N HIS A 571 4.02 -20.13 -11.55
CA HIS A 571 3.17 -19.25 -12.34
C HIS A 571 3.98 -18.10 -12.96
N ILE A 572 4.83 -17.44 -12.19
CA ILE A 572 5.71 -16.36 -12.67
C ILE A 572 6.64 -16.89 -13.78
N LYS A 573 7.36 -17.97 -13.52
CA LYS A 573 8.29 -18.56 -14.49
C LYS A 573 7.57 -18.96 -15.78
N SER A 574 6.48 -19.70 -15.68
CA SER A 574 5.69 -20.16 -16.85
C SER A 574 5.16 -18.99 -17.68
N SER A 575 4.68 -17.92 -17.00
CA SER A 575 4.15 -16.73 -17.65
C SER A 575 5.24 -15.92 -18.37
N THR A 576 6.36 -15.68 -17.70
CA THR A 576 7.46 -14.88 -18.25
C THR A 576 8.18 -15.62 -19.41
N GLU A 577 8.35 -16.93 -19.31
CA GLU A 577 8.90 -17.76 -20.38
C GLU A 577 7.98 -17.80 -21.60
N ALA A 578 6.66 -17.88 -21.40
CA ALA A 578 5.67 -17.82 -22.50
C ALA A 578 5.73 -16.49 -23.24
N VAL A 579 5.82 -15.38 -22.49
CA VAL A 579 5.96 -14.03 -23.07
C VAL A 579 7.28 -13.90 -23.83
N LYS A 580 8.40 -14.29 -23.21
CA LYS A 580 9.73 -14.25 -23.85
C LYS A 580 9.78 -15.06 -25.16
N LYS A 581 9.18 -16.25 -25.15
CA LYS A 581 9.08 -17.08 -26.34
C LYS A 581 8.27 -16.40 -27.44
N ALA A 582 7.09 -15.87 -27.10
CA ALA A 582 6.19 -15.24 -28.06
C ALA A 582 6.76 -13.96 -28.71
N CYS A 583 7.54 -13.17 -27.96
CA CYS A 583 8.20 -11.97 -28.50
C CYS A 583 9.64 -12.24 -29.00
N GLY A 584 10.09 -13.49 -29.10
CA GLY A 584 11.44 -13.85 -29.57
C GLY A 584 12.58 -13.27 -28.72
N ASN A 585 12.39 -13.14 -27.41
CA ASN A 585 13.32 -12.51 -26.46
C ASN A 585 13.68 -11.04 -26.73
N ARG A 586 12.92 -10.35 -27.60
CA ARG A 586 13.23 -8.96 -28.01
C ARG A 586 12.69 -7.89 -27.08
N LYS A 587 11.91 -8.26 -26.08
CA LYS A 587 11.18 -7.35 -25.18
C LYS A 587 11.55 -7.60 -23.72
N ILE A 588 11.41 -6.55 -22.90
CA ILE A 588 11.58 -6.60 -21.45
C ILE A 588 10.37 -7.30 -20.78
N THR A 589 10.61 -8.09 -19.76
CA THR A 589 9.58 -8.62 -18.88
C THR A 589 9.71 -8.05 -17.47
N VAL A 590 8.58 -7.67 -16.88
CA VAL A 590 8.48 -7.06 -15.55
C VAL A 590 7.54 -7.88 -14.68
N ILE A 591 7.90 -8.07 -13.41
CA ILE A 591 7.11 -8.79 -12.42
C ILE A 591 6.97 -7.92 -11.16
N TYR A 592 5.80 -7.94 -10.54
CA TYR A 592 5.64 -7.43 -9.17
C TYR A 592 6.28 -8.39 -8.18
N SER A 593 7.15 -7.86 -7.31
CA SER A 593 7.80 -8.61 -6.23
C SER A 593 8.36 -7.67 -5.18
N GLY A 594 8.79 -8.19 -4.04
CA GLY A 594 9.49 -7.42 -3.02
C GLY A 594 8.56 -6.81 -1.96
N TYR A 595 7.45 -7.46 -1.65
CA TYR A 595 6.54 -7.06 -0.57
C TYR A 595 6.94 -7.61 0.80
N ASP A 596 8.19 -7.96 0.97
CA ASP A 596 8.68 -8.72 2.14
C ASP A 596 8.73 -7.89 3.41
N LEU A 597 8.86 -6.58 3.30
CA LEU A 597 9.09 -5.72 4.44
C LEU A 597 7.83 -5.03 5.00
N PRO A 598 7.01 -4.34 4.22
CA PRO A 598 6.03 -3.44 4.84
C PRO A 598 4.57 -3.86 4.78
N VAL A 599 4.15 -4.43 3.66
CA VAL A 599 2.74 -4.77 3.44
C VAL A 599 2.37 -6.01 4.24
N THR A 600 3.34 -6.66 4.74
CA THR A 600 3.32 -8.07 5.09
C THR A 600 3.41 -8.34 6.56
N ALA A 601 3.56 -7.33 7.41
CA ALA A 601 3.49 -7.55 8.87
C ALA A 601 2.16 -8.23 9.25
N GLY A 602 2.09 -9.54 9.08
CA GLY A 602 0.93 -10.39 9.31
C GLY A 602 0.26 -11.00 8.05
N LYS A 603 0.75 -10.74 6.83
CA LYS A 603 0.13 -11.24 5.59
C LYS A 603 1.04 -12.16 4.75
N LEU A 604 2.35 -12.09 4.92
CA LEU A 604 3.35 -12.94 4.22
C LEU A 604 3.06 -14.44 4.31
N PHE A 605 2.55 -14.87 5.46
CA PHE A 605 2.36 -16.29 5.79
C PHE A 605 1.37 -17.02 4.90
N HIS A 606 0.48 -16.27 4.25
CA HIS A 606 -0.57 -16.83 3.39
C HIS A 606 -0.50 -16.30 1.96
N SER A 607 0.48 -15.42 1.67
CA SER A 607 0.56 -14.73 0.38
C SER A 607 1.31 -15.50 -0.70
N GLY A 608 2.18 -16.42 -0.30
CA GLY A 608 3.05 -17.15 -1.24
C GLY A 608 4.19 -16.31 -1.84
N LEU A 609 4.58 -15.20 -1.21
CA LEU A 609 5.56 -14.26 -1.74
C LEU A 609 6.99 -14.43 -1.19
N ALA A 610 7.27 -15.40 -0.35
CA ALA A 610 8.60 -15.61 0.22
C ALA A 610 9.58 -16.27 -0.79
N GLY A 611 9.63 -15.79 -2.01
CA GLY A 611 10.47 -16.26 -3.12
C GLY A 611 10.98 -15.11 -3.99
N SER A 612 11.07 -13.91 -3.45
CA SER A 612 11.52 -12.74 -4.21
C SER A 612 12.96 -12.88 -4.69
N TRP A 613 13.83 -13.52 -3.89
CA TRP A 613 15.18 -13.83 -4.32
C TRP A 613 15.19 -14.77 -5.53
N ASP A 614 14.37 -15.83 -5.53
CA ASP A 614 14.27 -16.78 -6.65
C ASP A 614 13.76 -16.08 -7.93
N ILE A 615 12.79 -15.17 -7.81
CA ILE A 615 12.31 -14.35 -8.93
C ILE A 615 13.46 -13.55 -9.54
N MET A 616 14.32 -12.95 -8.71
CA MET A 616 15.49 -12.20 -9.17
C MET A 616 16.50 -13.07 -9.92
N GLN A 617 16.55 -14.37 -9.63
CA GLN A 617 17.45 -15.32 -10.35
C GLN A 617 16.85 -15.79 -11.70
N MET A 618 15.56 -15.58 -11.99
CA MET A 618 14.94 -16.04 -13.22
C MET A 618 15.48 -15.28 -14.45
N PRO A 619 16.07 -15.95 -15.46
CA PRO A 619 16.55 -15.28 -16.69
C PRO A 619 15.41 -14.59 -17.45
N SER A 620 14.20 -15.14 -17.38
CA SER A 620 13.00 -14.61 -18.05
C SER A 620 12.40 -13.36 -17.39
N VAL A 621 12.95 -12.90 -16.26
CA VAL A 621 12.55 -11.65 -15.57
C VAL A 621 13.64 -10.60 -15.74
N ASP A 622 13.34 -9.44 -16.30
CA ASP A 622 14.31 -8.36 -16.50
C ASP A 622 14.21 -7.27 -15.44
N MET A 623 13.00 -6.97 -15.00
CA MET A 623 12.73 -5.90 -14.05
C MET A 623 11.82 -6.39 -12.92
N ILE A 624 12.03 -5.84 -11.74
CA ILE A 624 11.19 -6.06 -10.56
C ILE A 624 10.45 -4.75 -10.25
N CYS A 625 9.13 -4.82 -10.24
CA CYS A 625 8.27 -3.70 -9.83
C CYS A 625 7.83 -3.88 -8.37
N THR A 626 7.89 -2.81 -7.60
CA THR A 626 7.46 -2.82 -6.20
C THR A 626 6.93 -1.45 -5.79
N PRO A 627 5.81 -1.36 -5.05
CA PRO A 627 5.34 -0.10 -4.55
C PRO A 627 6.29 0.48 -3.50
N ILE A 628 6.25 1.79 -3.39
CA ILE A 628 6.87 2.49 -2.28
C ILE A 628 5.94 2.49 -1.07
N ASP A 629 6.50 2.78 0.09
CA ASP A 629 5.75 2.80 1.36
C ASP A 629 4.60 3.82 1.34
N TYR A 630 3.39 3.34 1.64
CA TYR A 630 2.18 4.15 1.73
C TYR A 630 2.04 4.94 3.04
N SER A 631 2.65 4.45 4.13
CA SER A 631 2.42 4.97 5.49
C SER A 631 3.22 6.22 5.84
N SER A 632 4.27 6.53 5.08
CA SER A 632 5.22 7.60 5.42
C SER A 632 5.62 8.45 4.20
N ARG A 633 4.69 8.64 3.26
CA ARG A 633 4.89 9.45 2.04
C ARG A 633 4.81 10.94 2.26
N ARG A 634 4.16 11.38 3.32
CA ARG A 634 3.87 12.78 3.53
C ARG A 634 5.11 13.62 3.80
N ARG A 635 4.99 14.90 3.54
CA ARG A 635 6.02 15.91 3.76
C ARG A 635 6.55 15.83 5.19
N GLY A 636 7.87 15.82 5.37
CA GLY A 636 8.51 15.75 6.69
C GLY A 636 8.45 14.37 7.36
N GLN A 637 7.82 13.36 6.76
CA GLN A 637 7.87 12.00 7.25
C GLN A 637 9.15 11.28 6.81
N THR A 638 9.55 10.27 7.60
CA THR A 638 10.88 9.65 7.50
C THR A 638 11.03 8.59 6.42
N GLY A 639 9.96 8.25 5.70
CA GLY A 639 10.06 7.02 4.98
C GLY A 639 9.37 6.87 3.64
N LEU A 640 9.79 7.56 2.60
CA LEU A 640 9.59 7.01 1.26
C LEU A 640 10.61 5.89 1.07
N ARG A 641 10.18 4.65 0.89
CA ARG A 641 11.04 3.47 0.78
C ARG A 641 10.60 2.58 -0.34
N VAL A 642 11.58 1.94 -0.96
CA VAL A 642 11.34 0.85 -1.89
C VAL A 642 11.11 -0.42 -1.08
N ASN A 643 10.08 -1.17 -1.39
CA ASN A 643 9.71 -2.37 -0.66
C ASN A 643 10.51 -3.63 -1.07
N ALA A 644 11.48 -3.49 -1.98
CA ALA A 644 12.36 -4.55 -2.43
C ALA A 644 13.82 -4.28 -2.06
N PHE A 645 14.63 -5.33 -2.10
CA PHE A 645 16.06 -5.30 -1.77
C PHE A 645 16.87 -4.92 -3.02
N ASP A 646 17.24 -3.65 -3.12
CA ASP A 646 17.93 -3.08 -4.29
C ASP A 646 19.36 -3.62 -4.47
N GLY A 647 20.05 -3.99 -3.39
CA GLY A 647 21.33 -4.68 -3.46
C GLY A 647 21.22 -6.03 -4.17
N SER A 648 20.20 -6.84 -3.78
CA SER A 648 19.92 -8.12 -4.43
C SER A 648 19.52 -7.97 -5.89
N ALA A 649 18.65 -7.00 -6.21
CA ALA A 649 18.24 -6.73 -7.58
C ALA A 649 19.42 -6.31 -8.45
N ARG A 650 20.29 -5.43 -7.95
CA ARG A 650 21.49 -4.98 -8.64
C ARG A 650 22.49 -6.12 -8.85
N LEU A 651 22.72 -6.96 -7.82
CA LEU A 651 23.60 -8.14 -7.90
C LEU A 651 23.10 -9.16 -8.92
N ALA A 652 21.77 -9.31 -9.05
CA ALA A 652 21.14 -10.14 -10.08
C ALA A 652 21.05 -9.45 -11.46
N GLY A 653 21.55 -8.21 -11.59
CA GLY A 653 21.48 -7.42 -12.80
C GLY A 653 20.05 -7.01 -13.18
N LYS A 654 19.10 -6.98 -12.24
CA LYS A 654 17.70 -6.61 -12.48
C LYS A 654 17.48 -5.12 -12.25
N ILE A 655 16.68 -4.50 -13.10
CA ILE A 655 16.23 -3.14 -12.89
C ILE A 655 15.14 -3.15 -11.82
N LEU A 656 15.36 -2.42 -10.72
CA LEU A 656 14.34 -2.23 -9.71
C LEU A 656 13.48 -1.01 -10.05
N TRP A 657 12.18 -1.23 -10.18
CA TRP A 657 11.22 -0.24 -10.61
C TRP A 657 10.28 0.14 -9.49
N GLN A 658 10.43 1.36 -8.99
CA GLN A 658 9.60 1.88 -7.90
C GLN A 658 8.24 2.30 -8.45
N GLU A 659 7.18 1.65 -8.01
CA GLU A 659 5.83 2.13 -8.23
C GLU A 659 5.55 3.26 -7.25
N ASP A 660 5.49 4.47 -7.79
CA ASP A 660 5.06 5.64 -7.05
C ASP A 660 3.65 6.04 -7.51
N ASP A 661 2.66 5.69 -6.73
CA ASP A 661 1.28 6.09 -6.92
C ASP A 661 0.89 7.22 -5.95
N PRO A 662 1.54 8.42 -6.07
CA PRO A 662 1.30 9.51 -5.14
C PRO A 662 -0.15 9.96 -5.28
N ARG A 663 -0.84 10.01 -4.16
CA ARG A 663 -2.12 10.71 -4.08
C ARG A 663 -1.80 12.20 -4.06
N THR A 664 -1.74 12.84 -5.22
CA THR A 664 -1.57 14.30 -5.28
C THR A 664 -2.73 14.99 -4.53
N HIS A 665 -2.60 16.26 -4.23
CA HIS A 665 -3.69 17.02 -3.61
C HIS A 665 -4.95 17.09 -4.49
N LEU A 666 -4.82 16.81 -5.80
CA LEU A 666 -5.95 16.70 -6.74
C LEU A 666 -6.64 15.34 -6.68
N CYS A 667 -6.05 14.36 -5.96
CA CYS A 667 -6.63 13.05 -5.81
C CYS A 667 -7.88 13.09 -4.93
N LEU A 668 -8.91 12.37 -5.35
CA LEU A 668 -10.16 12.28 -4.61
C LEU A 668 -10.15 11.19 -3.54
N TYR A 669 -9.20 10.26 -3.62
CA TYR A 669 -9.02 9.23 -2.60
C TYR A 669 -8.45 9.83 -1.31
N LEU A 670 -9.11 9.55 -0.21
CA LEU A 670 -8.76 10.04 1.11
C LEU A 670 -8.05 8.97 1.96
N ASP A 671 -7.30 8.10 1.31
CA ASP A 671 -6.35 7.29 2.06
C ASP A 671 -5.26 8.21 2.67
N GLY A 672 -4.66 7.81 3.77
CA GLY A 672 -3.68 8.64 4.50
C GLY A 672 -2.42 9.01 3.71
N SER A 673 -2.34 8.64 2.41
CA SER A 673 -1.21 8.92 1.53
C SER A 673 -1.41 10.14 0.63
N ARG A 674 -2.60 10.77 0.60
CA ARG A 674 -2.89 11.96 -0.19
C ARG A 674 -2.11 13.18 0.33
N SER A 675 -1.48 13.92 -0.58
CA SER A 675 -0.85 15.21 -0.27
C SER A 675 -1.90 16.23 0.17
N ALA A 676 -1.56 17.06 1.16
CA ALA A 676 -2.49 18.06 1.69
C ALA A 676 -2.70 19.23 0.71
N ASP A 677 -1.65 19.60 -0.01
CA ASP A 677 -1.61 20.75 -0.89
C ASP A 677 -0.63 20.57 -2.06
N LEU A 678 -0.54 21.58 -2.91
CA LEU A 678 0.37 21.60 -4.06
C LEU A 678 1.83 21.45 -3.62
N ALA A 679 2.24 22.18 -2.57
CA ALA A 679 3.64 22.15 -2.11
C ALA A 679 4.06 20.75 -1.66
N GLU A 680 3.19 20.04 -0.92
CA GLU A 680 3.43 18.66 -0.53
C GLU A 680 3.47 17.72 -1.75
N THR A 681 2.61 17.92 -2.73
CA THR A 681 2.60 17.16 -4.00
C THR A 681 3.93 17.29 -4.73
N LEU A 682 4.43 18.53 -4.90
CA LEU A 682 5.69 18.78 -5.60
C LEU A 682 6.88 18.17 -4.86
N GLU A 683 6.91 18.27 -3.53
CA GLU A 683 7.97 17.67 -2.71
C GLU A 683 7.94 16.13 -2.72
N ALA A 684 6.77 15.51 -2.75
CA ALA A 684 6.64 14.07 -2.90
C ALA A 684 7.24 13.57 -4.24
N GLN A 685 6.96 14.29 -5.33
CA GLN A 685 7.53 13.98 -6.66
C GLN A 685 9.05 14.18 -6.73
N ARG A 686 9.56 15.28 -6.15
CA ARG A 686 11.02 15.51 -6.05
C ARG A 686 11.69 14.40 -5.25
N ARG A 687 11.06 14.00 -4.15
CA ARG A 687 11.58 12.97 -3.25
C ARG A 687 11.70 11.61 -3.92
N SER A 688 10.66 11.15 -4.64
CA SER A 688 10.72 9.86 -5.33
C SER A 688 11.74 9.84 -6.46
N ALA A 689 11.85 10.91 -7.25
CA ALA A 689 12.85 11.04 -8.31
C ALA A 689 14.29 11.12 -7.76
N ALA A 690 14.52 11.94 -6.73
CA ALA A 690 15.81 12.07 -6.09
C ALA A 690 16.27 10.74 -5.43
N GLN A 691 15.34 9.99 -4.82
CA GLN A 691 15.60 8.67 -4.28
C GLN A 691 16.00 7.69 -5.41
N ALA A 692 15.28 7.67 -6.52
CA ALA A 692 15.60 6.82 -7.66
C ALA A 692 17.00 7.13 -8.22
N ILE A 693 17.38 8.40 -8.31
CA ILE A 693 18.72 8.83 -8.73
C ILE A 693 19.78 8.35 -7.75
N ALA A 694 19.59 8.59 -6.44
CA ALA A 694 20.58 8.25 -5.42
C ALA A 694 20.73 6.75 -5.18
N ARG A 695 19.66 5.96 -5.40
CA ARG A 695 19.68 4.49 -5.27
C ARG A 695 20.00 3.75 -6.56
N GLY A 696 20.06 4.45 -7.72
CA GLY A 696 20.27 3.82 -9.03
C GLY A 696 19.09 2.96 -9.49
N THR A 697 17.86 3.33 -9.10
CA THR A 697 16.62 2.62 -9.45
C THR A 697 15.84 3.36 -10.54
N ALA A 698 14.74 2.76 -10.99
CA ALA A 698 13.76 3.41 -11.87
C ALA A 698 12.51 3.83 -11.08
N VAL A 699 11.71 4.71 -11.63
CA VAL A 699 10.45 5.17 -11.02
C VAL A 699 9.34 5.25 -12.06
N TRP A 700 8.12 4.91 -11.67
CA TRP A 700 6.94 5.12 -12.46
C TRP A 700 5.83 5.77 -11.64
N TRP A 701 5.13 6.74 -12.25
CA TRP A 701 4.01 7.40 -11.62
C TRP A 701 2.71 6.79 -12.09
N LEU A 702 1.91 6.30 -11.14
CA LEU A 702 0.62 5.68 -11.39
C LEU A 702 -0.50 6.72 -11.34
N LEU A 703 -1.34 6.69 -12.37
CA LEU A 703 -2.58 7.45 -12.45
C LEU A 703 -3.77 6.49 -12.33
N PHE A 704 -4.33 6.38 -11.15
CA PHE A 704 -5.61 5.70 -10.99
C PHE A 704 -6.76 6.53 -11.56
N ASP A 705 -6.67 7.83 -11.38
CA ASP A 705 -7.55 8.82 -11.97
C ASP A 705 -6.69 9.88 -12.68
N ASN A 706 -6.97 10.11 -13.94
CA ASN A 706 -6.07 10.88 -14.81
C ASN A 706 -6.01 12.38 -14.49
N ALA A 707 -6.87 12.89 -13.62
CA ALA A 707 -6.82 14.29 -13.19
C ALA A 707 -5.77 14.56 -12.10
N TRP A 708 -5.19 13.56 -11.48
CA TRP A 708 -4.24 13.73 -10.37
C TRP A 708 -3.01 14.56 -10.70
N PHE A 709 -2.63 14.59 -11.98
CA PHE A 709 -1.45 15.31 -12.47
C PHE A 709 -1.82 16.50 -13.36
N HIS A 710 -3.11 16.86 -13.41
CA HIS A 710 -3.58 17.92 -14.32
C HIS A 710 -3.43 19.31 -13.70
N GLN A 711 -2.18 19.71 -13.45
CA GLN A 711 -1.81 21.06 -13.00
C GLN A 711 -0.42 21.44 -13.52
N GLN A 712 -0.27 22.70 -13.94
CA GLN A 712 0.92 23.23 -14.57
C GLN A 712 2.20 22.96 -13.77
N GLU A 713 2.21 23.29 -12.49
CA GLU A 713 3.36 23.17 -11.59
C GLU A 713 3.77 21.72 -11.36
N ILE A 714 2.80 20.81 -11.36
CA ILE A 714 3.03 19.37 -11.25
C ILE A 714 3.82 18.90 -12.49
N ILE A 715 3.34 19.25 -13.70
CA ILE A 715 3.99 18.82 -14.95
C ILE A 715 5.37 19.46 -15.09
N CYS A 716 5.54 20.73 -14.71
CA CYS A 716 6.85 21.39 -14.69
C CYS A 716 7.82 20.70 -13.72
N THR A 717 7.35 20.26 -12.55
CA THR A 717 8.19 19.50 -11.60
C THR A 717 8.56 18.13 -12.14
N LEU A 718 7.63 17.41 -12.78
CA LEU A 718 7.95 16.16 -13.47
C LEU A 718 8.99 16.36 -14.57
N LYS A 719 8.85 17.41 -15.40
CA LYS A 719 9.82 17.76 -16.45
C LYS A 719 11.21 17.96 -15.86
N LYS A 720 11.33 18.74 -14.77
CA LYS A 720 12.61 18.95 -14.07
C LYS A 720 13.18 17.64 -13.54
N ASN A 721 12.35 16.77 -12.94
CA ASN A 721 12.78 15.46 -12.46
C ASN A 721 13.28 14.56 -13.60
N VAL A 722 12.63 14.57 -14.77
CA VAL A 722 13.07 13.84 -15.97
C VAL A 722 14.42 14.35 -16.47
N GLU A 723 14.62 15.66 -16.51
CA GLU A 723 15.90 16.29 -16.90
C GLU A 723 17.03 15.86 -15.96
N LEU A 724 16.81 15.93 -14.63
CA LEU A 724 17.78 15.49 -13.63
C LEU A 724 18.10 14.00 -13.73
N THR A 725 17.09 13.18 -13.99
CA THR A 725 17.29 11.73 -14.19
C THR A 725 18.06 11.44 -15.48
N ARG A 726 17.82 12.21 -16.54
CA ARG A 726 18.53 12.11 -17.83
C ARG A 726 20.02 12.49 -17.69
N ASP A 727 20.34 13.47 -16.85
CA ASP A 727 21.72 13.78 -16.50
C ASP A 727 22.34 12.66 -15.64
N ALA A 728 21.59 12.17 -14.66
CA ALA A 728 22.06 11.16 -13.72
C ALA A 728 22.48 9.82 -14.38
N VAL A 729 21.78 9.37 -15.43
CA VAL A 729 22.12 8.11 -16.11
C VAL A 729 23.47 8.14 -16.81
N LYS A 730 24.04 9.33 -17.05
CA LYS A 730 25.36 9.50 -17.66
C LYS A 730 26.49 9.42 -16.63
N ARG A 731 26.20 9.41 -15.32
CA ARG A 731 27.15 9.49 -14.22
C ARG A 731 27.33 8.19 -13.50
N ASP A 732 28.40 8.11 -12.71
CA ASP A 732 28.68 6.97 -11.84
C ASP A 732 27.66 6.95 -10.70
N ARG A 733 26.79 5.94 -10.67
CA ARG A 733 25.77 5.75 -9.63
C ARG A 733 26.02 4.50 -8.78
N ARG A 734 27.25 4.01 -8.75
CA ARG A 734 27.63 2.91 -7.86
C ARG A 734 27.34 3.31 -6.41
N PRO A 735 26.76 2.39 -5.60
CA PRO A 735 26.51 2.67 -4.20
C PRO A 735 27.81 2.87 -3.42
N THR A 736 27.76 3.72 -2.42
CA THR A 736 28.86 4.02 -1.49
C THR A 736 28.69 3.31 -0.15
N ALA A 737 27.77 2.37 -0.05
CA ALA A 737 27.46 1.66 1.19
C ALA A 737 28.66 0.84 1.69
N GLN A 738 28.95 0.96 2.98
CA GLN A 738 29.94 0.15 3.70
C GLN A 738 29.26 -0.83 4.70
N ALA A 739 27.92 -0.85 4.70
CA ALA A 739 27.10 -1.69 5.54
C ALA A 739 25.98 -2.36 4.73
N ALA A 740 25.62 -3.57 5.10
CA ALA A 740 24.54 -4.33 4.49
C ALA A 740 23.49 -4.74 5.53
N LEU A 741 22.20 -4.61 5.16
CA LEU A 741 21.07 -5.23 5.86
C LEU A 741 20.74 -6.55 5.19
N ILE A 742 20.71 -7.63 5.97
CA ILE A 742 20.49 -8.99 5.49
C ILE A 742 19.14 -9.50 6.00
N PHE A 743 18.35 -10.02 5.06
CA PHE A 743 17.00 -10.51 5.30
C PHE A 743 16.87 -11.96 4.81
N ASP A 744 16.28 -12.81 5.63
CA ASP A 744 16.05 -14.22 5.28
C ASP A 744 14.57 -14.50 5.04
N GLU A 745 14.20 -14.81 3.80
CA GLU A 745 12.82 -15.13 3.41
C GLU A 745 12.36 -16.46 4.02
N GLU A 746 13.24 -17.47 4.09
CA GLU A 746 12.91 -18.80 4.61
C GLU A 746 12.49 -18.77 6.07
N SER A 747 13.07 -17.88 6.86
CA SER A 747 12.73 -17.69 8.27
C SER A 747 11.27 -17.31 8.50
N HIS A 748 10.59 -16.75 7.50
CA HIS A 748 9.19 -16.39 7.61
C HIS A 748 8.25 -17.58 7.67
N TYR A 749 8.63 -18.72 7.12
CA TYR A 749 7.81 -19.92 7.21
C TYR A 749 7.58 -20.38 8.65
N TYR A 750 8.51 -20.09 9.56
CA TYR A 750 8.43 -20.47 10.96
C TYR A 750 7.63 -19.50 11.85
N LEU A 751 7.28 -18.32 11.36
CA LEU A 751 6.57 -17.32 12.14
C LEU A 751 5.06 -17.62 12.19
N THR A 752 4.40 -17.32 13.31
CA THR A 752 2.93 -17.40 13.42
C THR A 752 2.27 -16.22 12.70
N ASP A 753 0.99 -16.38 12.33
CA ASP A 753 0.26 -15.37 11.55
C ASP A 753 -0.36 -14.25 12.40
N SER A 754 -0.23 -14.31 13.70
CA SER A 754 -0.74 -13.27 14.59
C SER A 754 0.21 -12.09 14.64
N ARG A 755 -0.28 -10.85 14.47
CA ARG A 755 0.39 -9.54 14.61
C ARG A 755 1.78 -9.62 15.25
N ASN A 756 2.72 -10.22 14.51
CA ASN A 756 4.02 -10.59 15.01
C ASN A 756 4.87 -9.33 15.22
N PRO A 757 5.23 -8.96 16.47
CA PRO A 757 6.00 -7.77 16.75
C PRO A 757 7.38 -7.78 16.13
N LEU A 758 7.94 -8.96 15.84
CA LEU A 758 9.25 -9.08 15.17
C LEU A 758 9.24 -8.47 13.79
N LEU A 759 8.23 -8.76 12.99
CA LEU A 759 8.14 -8.22 11.64
C LEU A 759 7.98 -6.70 11.65
N HIS A 760 7.21 -6.18 12.59
CA HIS A 760 6.98 -4.74 12.66
C HIS A 760 8.17 -3.98 13.26
N LEU A 761 8.80 -4.50 14.30
CA LEU A 761 9.84 -3.80 15.04
C LEU A 761 11.25 -4.11 14.53
N HIS A 762 11.59 -5.39 14.31
CA HIS A 762 12.93 -5.77 13.87
C HIS A 762 13.15 -5.60 12.37
N THR A 763 12.16 -5.89 11.52
CA THR A 763 12.35 -5.72 10.07
C THR A 763 11.97 -4.31 9.63
N TRP A 764 10.70 -3.97 9.68
CA TRP A 764 10.17 -2.69 9.24
C TRP A 764 10.78 -1.49 10.01
N GLY A 765 10.80 -1.55 11.35
CA GLY A 765 11.34 -0.49 12.20
C GLY A 765 12.84 -0.26 11.98
N THR A 766 13.61 -1.34 11.83
CA THR A 766 15.05 -1.24 11.54
C THR A 766 15.32 -0.70 10.14
N TYR A 767 14.55 -1.13 9.15
CA TYR A 767 14.64 -0.63 7.78
C TYR A 767 14.32 0.87 7.71
N GLN A 768 13.28 1.35 8.42
CA GLN A 768 13.00 2.79 8.56
C GLN A 768 14.14 3.53 9.25
N SER A 769 14.66 2.94 10.29
CA SER A 769 15.76 3.51 11.06
C SER A 769 17.04 3.66 10.24
N ALA A 770 17.31 2.70 9.35
CA ALA A 770 18.44 2.74 8.42
C ALA A 770 18.35 3.95 7.46
N ALA A 771 17.19 4.20 6.86
CA ALA A 771 16.98 5.31 5.93
C ALA A 771 17.19 6.70 6.59
N THR A 772 17.07 6.80 7.91
CA THR A 772 17.21 8.04 8.68
C THR A 772 18.41 8.04 9.62
N SER A 773 19.29 7.04 9.52
CA SER A 773 20.52 6.98 10.30
C SER A 773 21.63 7.89 9.77
N GLY A 774 21.51 8.36 8.52
CA GLY A 774 22.59 9.05 7.81
C GLY A 774 23.75 8.14 7.37
N VAL A 775 23.52 6.82 7.41
CA VAL A 775 24.45 5.78 6.94
C VAL A 775 23.91 5.14 5.68
N MET A 776 24.77 4.86 4.73
CA MET A 776 24.37 4.12 3.53
C MET A 776 24.40 2.61 3.80
N PHE A 777 23.21 1.99 3.57
CA PHE A 777 23.04 0.55 3.59
C PHE A 777 22.65 0.03 2.22
N ASP A 778 23.25 -1.08 1.81
CA ASP A 778 22.70 -1.93 0.77
C ASP A 778 21.82 -3.02 1.38
N TYR A 779 20.80 -3.46 0.66
CA TYR A 779 19.78 -4.38 1.15
C TYR A 779 19.86 -5.70 0.38
N TYR A 780 20.05 -6.81 1.08
CA TYR A 780 20.25 -8.12 0.48
C TYR A 780 19.37 -9.19 1.10
N TYR A 781 18.97 -10.15 0.28
CA TYR A 781 18.50 -11.42 0.79
C TYR A 781 19.69 -12.26 1.30
N GLN A 782 19.47 -13.08 2.32
CA GLN A 782 20.51 -13.89 2.94
C GLN A 782 21.22 -14.80 1.93
N ASN A 783 20.50 -15.30 0.92
CA ASN A 783 21.05 -16.16 -0.11
C ASN A 783 22.14 -15.47 -0.96
N ASP A 784 22.17 -14.16 -1.03
CA ASP A 784 23.23 -13.43 -1.72
C ASP A 784 24.57 -13.52 -0.99
N MET A 785 24.57 -13.78 0.34
CA MET A 785 25.77 -14.01 1.11
C MET A 785 26.61 -15.18 0.58
N PHE A 786 26.01 -16.09 -0.16
CA PHE A 786 26.65 -17.28 -0.73
C PHE A 786 27.19 -17.05 -2.15
N LYS A 787 26.92 -15.89 -2.76
CA LYS A 787 27.44 -15.51 -4.07
C LYS A 787 28.86 -14.96 -3.96
N LYS A 788 29.71 -15.32 -4.92
CA LYS A 788 31.12 -14.88 -4.97
C LYS A 788 31.24 -13.38 -5.28
N ASP A 789 30.29 -12.84 -6.04
CA ASP A 789 30.25 -11.47 -6.53
C ASP A 789 29.51 -10.50 -5.60
N MET A 790 28.98 -10.99 -4.47
CA MET A 790 28.44 -10.09 -3.45
C MET A 790 29.57 -9.23 -2.85
N PRO A 791 29.44 -7.88 -2.87
CA PRO A 791 30.45 -7.01 -2.29
C PRO A 791 30.76 -7.29 -0.82
N ASP A 792 31.98 -6.99 -0.41
CA ASP A 792 32.42 -7.11 0.98
C ASP A 792 32.07 -5.81 1.75
N TYR A 793 31.53 -5.95 2.95
CA TYR A 793 31.10 -4.86 3.83
C TYR A 793 31.83 -4.89 5.16
N LYS A 794 31.99 -3.72 5.79
CA LYS A 794 32.51 -3.61 7.17
C LYS A 794 31.50 -4.09 8.21
N LEU A 795 30.20 -4.01 7.87
CA LEU A 795 29.09 -4.31 8.74
C LEU A 795 27.99 -5.10 8.01
N TYR A 796 27.56 -6.19 8.59
CA TYR A 796 26.38 -6.96 8.18
C TYR A 796 25.38 -6.98 9.33
N VAL A 797 24.13 -6.60 9.08
CA VAL A 797 23.03 -6.63 10.06
C VAL A 797 22.01 -7.67 9.63
N PHE A 798 21.94 -8.78 10.35
CA PHE A 798 21.04 -9.90 10.07
C PHE A 798 19.71 -9.71 10.80
N LEU A 799 18.66 -9.35 10.05
CA LEU A 799 17.35 -8.97 10.59
C LEU A 799 16.48 -10.17 10.98
N THR A 800 16.42 -11.18 10.13
CA THR A 800 15.48 -12.31 10.27
C THR A 800 16.13 -13.68 10.05
N SER A 801 17.42 -13.80 10.24
CA SER A 801 18.18 -15.05 10.01
C SER A 801 17.90 -16.12 11.07
N PHE A 802 16.61 -16.47 11.24
CA PHE A 802 16.17 -17.44 12.25
C PHE A 802 16.37 -18.88 11.79
N SER A 803 16.31 -19.14 10.48
CA SER A 803 16.54 -20.44 9.87
C SER A 803 17.96 -20.51 9.31
N MET A 804 18.78 -21.41 9.86
CA MET A 804 20.20 -21.49 9.51
C MET A 804 20.71 -22.93 9.71
N ASP A 805 20.88 -23.66 8.64
CA ASP A 805 21.55 -24.94 8.68
C ASP A 805 23.07 -24.80 8.83
N ARG A 806 23.77 -25.94 9.05
CA ARG A 806 25.20 -25.97 9.23
C ARG A 806 25.95 -25.38 8.02
N SER A 807 25.55 -25.70 6.81
CA SER A 807 26.24 -25.25 5.58
C SER A 807 26.15 -23.74 5.42
N LYS A 808 24.96 -23.17 5.61
CA LYS A 808 24.72 -21.71 5.56
C LYS A 808 25.53 -20.99 6.63
N ARG A 809 25.54 -21.51 7.87
CA ARG A 809 26.32 -20.96 9.00
C ARG A 809 27.79 -20.89 8.69
N GLU A 810 28.41 -22.01 8.25
CA GLU A 810 29.83 -22.09 7.93
C GLU A 810 30.23 -21.12 6.81
N LYS A 811 29.40 -20.98 5.75
CA LYS A 811 29.66 -20.06 4.65
C LYS A 811 29.60 -18.59 5.11
N ILE A 812 28.60 -18.22 5.94
CA ILE A 812 28.51 -16.87 6.49
C ILE A 812 29.72 -16.56 7.39
N GLN A 813 30.08 -17.47 8.29
CA GLN A 813 31.24 -17.28 9.17
C GLN A 813 32.52 -17.15 8.37
N ALA A 814 32.71 -17.96 7.32
CA ALA A 814 33.86 -17.84 6.43
C ALA A 814 33.96 -16.47 5.74
N LYS A 815 32.82 -15.94 5.24
CA LYS A 815 32.78 -14.60 4.65
C LYS A 815 33.09 -13.51 5.69
N LEU A 816 32.54 -13.60 6.89
CA LEU A 816 32.82 -12.68 7.98
C LEU A 816 34.31 -12.72 8.41
N ALA A 817 34.88 -13.91 8.49
CA ALA A 817 36.30 -14.10 8.83
C ALA A 817 37.24 -13.56 7.73
N LYS A 818 36.85 -13.71 6.46
CA LYS A 818 37.60 -13.17 5.33
C LYS A 818 37.62 -11.63 5.36
N THR A 819 36.51 -11.00 5.66
CA THR A 819 36.35 -9.53 5.62
C THR A 819 36.76 -8.81 6.90
N GLY A 820 36.88 -9.52 8.02
CA GLY A 820 37.09 -8.92 9.35
C GLY A 820 35.89 -8.06 9.82
N ALA A 821 34.73 -8.31 9.27
CA ALA A 821 33.55 -7.49 9.46
C ALA A 821 32.94 -7.59 10.87
N VAL A 822 32.02 -6.67 11.15
CA VAL A 822 31.09 -6.77 12.28
C VAL A 822 29.80 -7.43 11.78
N ALA A 823 29.34 -8.48 12.47
CA ALA A 823 28.03 -9.08 12.25
C ALA A 823 27.10 -8.73 13.40
N VAL A 824 25.93 -8.17 13.11
CA VAL A 824 24.88 -7.88 14.09
C VAL A 824 23.75 -8.90 13.91
N TRP A 825 23.43 -9.61 14.97
CA TRP A 825 22.42 -10.65 15.01
C TRP A 825 21.20 -10.16 15.78
N CYS A 826 20.04 -10.14 15.11
CA CYS A 826 18.81 -9.69 15.71
C CYS A 826 17.97 -10.88 16.23
N TYR A 827 17.55 -10.82 17.48
CA TYR A 827 16.58 -11.65 18.15
C TYR A 827 16.94 -13.14 18.28
N ALA A 828 16.67 -13.99 17.28
CA ALA A 828 16.80 -15.46 17.36
C ALA A 828 17.64 -16.03 16.19
N PRO A 829 18.87 -15.56 15.95
CA PRO A 829 19.68 -15.97 14.80
C PRO A 829 20.03 -17.43 14.85
N GLY A 830 19.68 -18.19 13.80
CA GLY A 830 19.96 -19.61 13.70
C GLY A 830 19.17 -20.48 14.70
N PHE A 831 18.06 -20.00 15.25
CA PHE A 831 17.25 -20.78 16.19
C PHE A 831 16.69 -22.06 15.55
N PHE A 832 16.38 -22.03 14.25
CA PHE A 832 15.93 -23.21 13.50
C PHE A 832 17.05 -23.80 12.65
N ASP A 833 17.25 -25.11 12.77
CA ASP A 833 18.09 -25.93 11.89
C ASP A 833 17.19 -27.00 11.25
N GLY A 834 16.67 -26.71 10.07
CA GLY A 834 15.60 -27.49 9.46
C GLY A 834 14.33 -27.47 10.31
N ASN A 835 13.86 -28.65 10.73
CA ASN A 835 12.64 -28.78 11.55
C ASN A 835 12.93 -28.81 13.07
N GLN A 836 14.13 -28.43 13.49
CA GLN A 836 14.53 -28.44 14.90
C GLN A 836 14.85 -27.03 15.39
N SER A 837 14.44 -26.70 16.61
CA SER A 837 14.84 -25.49 17.33
C SER A 837 16.05 -25.80 18.22
N SER A 838 17.07 -24.92 18.22
CA SER A 838 18.32 -25.17 18.94
C SER A 838 19.01 -23.89 19.40
N LEU A 839 19.15 -23.74 20.73
CA LEU A 839 20.00 -22.70 21.33
C LEU A 839 21.48 -22.93 21.03
N GLU A 840 21.90 -24.22 20.91
CA GLU A 840 23.25 -24.56 20.54
C GLU A 840 23.61 -24.13 19.11
N ASN A 841 22.65 -24.19 18.19
CA ASN A 841 22.84 -23.66 16.84
C ASN A 841 23.00 -22.13 16.84
N MET A 842 22.24 -21.41 17.66
CA MET A 842 22.43 -19.96 17.88
C MET A 842 23.85 -19.67 18.41
N LYS A 843 24.30 -20.43 19.41
CA LYS A 843 25.67 -20.33 19.95
C LYS A 843 26.74 -20.59 18.90
N LYS A 844 26.62 -21.64 18.12
CA LYS A 844 27.56 -21.97 17.03
C LYS A 844 27.65 -20.86 16.00
N LEU A 845 26.55 -20.18 15.70
CA LEU A 845 26.49 -19.06 14.76
C LEU A 845 27.10 -17.79 15.33
N THR A 846 26.70 -17.41 16.53
CA THR A 846 26.94 -16.05 17.10
C THR A 846 28.13 -16.02 18.07
N GLY A 847 28.53 -17.16 18.63
CA GLY A 847 29.52 -17.28 19.68
C GLY A 847 29.02 -17.01 21.10
N PHE A 848 27.74 -16.67 21.29
CA PHE A 848 27.13 -16.40 22.62
C PHE A 848 26.38 -17.62 23.14
N ASN A 849 26.38 -17.80 24.46
CA ASN A 849 25.48 -18.73 25.14
C ASN A 849 24.11 -18.03 25.35
N PHE A 850 23.04 -18.80 25.13
CA PHE A 850 21.69 -18.28 25.26
C PHE A 850 20.85 -19.04 26.25
N LYS A 851 19.92 -18.34 26.90
CA LYS A 851 18.75 -18.95 27.54
C LYS A 851 17.48 -18.42 26.90
N MET A 852 16.50 -19.27 26.78
CA MET A 852 15.15 -18.93 26.28
C MET A 852 14.18 -18.84 27.45
N LEU A 853 13.46 -17.71 27.55
CA LEU A 853 12.41 -17.50 28.54
C LEU A 853 11.07 -17.39 27.81
N ARG A 854 10.08 -18.17 28.24
CA ARG A 854 8.71 -18.03 27.80
C ARG A 854 8.01 -17.03 28.70
N SER A 855 7.69 -15.85 28.17
CA SER A 855 7.07 -14.78 28.94
C SER A 855 6.28 -13.84 28.01
N LYS A 856 5.08 -13.47 28.46
CA LYS A 856 4.25 -12.44 27.82
C LYS A 856 4.62 -11.02 28.27
N ASN A 857 5.48 -10.89 29.26
CA ASN A 857 5.93 -9.59 29.75
C ASN A 857 6.80 -8.89 28.70
N ARG A 858 6.69 -7.58 28.63
CA ARG A 858 7.58 -6.77 27.77
C ARG A 858 8.99 -6.79 28.31
N ILE A 859 9.96 -6.94 27.42
CA ILE A 859 11.36 -6.68 27.71
C ILE A 859 11.52 -5.15 27.77
N ILE A 860 12.18 -4.65 28.78
CA ILE A 860 12.55 -3.23 28.90
C ILE A 860 14.07 -3.17 29.09
N SER A 861 14.75 -2.70 28.04
CA SER A 861 16.17 -2.48 28.04
C SER A 861 16.49 -1.06 28.55
N PRO A 862 17.43 -0.88 29.50
CA PRO A 862 17.85 0.46 29.89
C PRO A 862 18.68 1.14 28.80
N SER A 863 18.77 2.48 28.85
CA SER A 863 19.78 3.21 28.10
C SER A 863 21.14 3.04 28.76
N ALA A 864 22.21 3.00 27.97
CA ALA A 864 23.57 2.84 28.46
C ALA A 864 24.61 3.58 27.60
N ARG A 865 25.71 4.06 28.19
CA ARG A 865 26.94 4.37 27.47
C ARG A 865 27.80 3.13 27.42
N VAL A 866 28.08 2.65 26.20
CA VAL A 866 28.79 1.39 25.95
C VAL A 866 30.14 1.69 25.34
N PRO A 867 31.25 1.20 25.92
CA PRO A 867 32.59 1.37 25.34
C PRO A 867 32.65 0.92 23.88
N GLY A 868 33.23 1.74 23.00
CA GLY A 868 33.32 1.49 21.55
C GLY A 868 32.04 1.78 20.74
N PHE A 869 30.87 1.83 21.37
CA PHE A 869 29.58 2.11 20.70
C PHE A 869 29.06 3.52 20.98
N GLY A 870 29.41 4.10 22.15
CA GLY A 870 28.81 5.35 22.61
C GLY A 870 27.47 5.13 23.31
N PHE A 871 26.51 6.06 23.12
CA PHE A 871 25.18 5.99 23.75
C PHE A 871 24.25 5.04 22.97
N ILE A 872 23.68 4.07 23.66
CA ILE A 872 22.66 3.14 23.20
C ILE A 872 21.36 3.48 23.96
N PRO A 873 20.28 3.92 23.27
CA PRO A 873 19.03 4.23 23.96
C PRO A 873 18.32 2.99 24.45
N GLY A 874 17.52 3.12 25.49
CA GLY A 874 16.63 2.07 25.96
C GLY A 874 15.53 1.77 24.94
N ALA A 875 14.99 0.57 25.02
CA ALA A 875 13.93 0.10 24.14
C ALA A 875 12.97 -0.85 24.87
N SER A 876 11.80 -1.08 24.29
CA SER A 876 10.78 -1.98 24.81
C SER A 876 10.27 -2.90 23.72
N LEU A 877 10.21 -4.22 24.01
CA LEU A 877 9.80 -5.25 23.04
C LEU A 877 8.79 -6.21 23.67
N PRO A 878 7.55 -6.32 23.15
CA PRO A 878 6.58 -7.32 23.56
C PRO A 878 6.73 -8.58 22.71
N VAL A 879 7.54 -9.53 23.13
CA VAL A 879 7.81 -10.76 22.38
C VAL A 879 7.87 -11.99 23.29
N ASP A 880 7.40 -13.13 22.81
CA ASP A 880 7.53 -14.46 23.38
C ASP A 880 7.87 -15.45 22.26
N PRO A 881 8.94 -16.22 22.38
CA PRO A 881 9.94 -16.32 23.45
C PRO A 881 10.93 -15.16 23.51
N GLN A 882 11.66 -15.05 24.61
CA GLN A 882 12.72 -14.07 24.84
C GLN A 882 14.07 -14.79 24.89
N PHE A 883 15.09 -14.30 24.17
CA PHE A 883 16.40 -14.93 24.07
C PHE A 883 17.47 -14.05 24.72
N TYR A 884 17.91 -14.40 25.88
CA TYR A 884 18.91 -13.65 26.65
C TYR A 884 20.27 -14.28 26.52
N VAL A 885 21.32 -13.46 26.35
CA VAL A 885 22.71 -13.89 26.46
C VAL A 885 23.03 -14.15 27.92
N THR A 886 23.68 -15.27 28.18
CA THR A 886 24.16 -15.66 29.54
C THR A 886 25.62 -15.34 29.76
N ASP A 887 26.38 -15.03 28.71
CA ASP A 887 27.75 -14.55 28.78
C ASP A 887 27.80 -13.09 29.23
N LYS A 888 29.02 -12.57 29.50
CA LYS A 888 29.23 -11.16 29.77
C LYS A 888 28.61 -10.30 28.65
N SER A 889 27.70 -9.43 28.98
CA SER A 889 26.97 -8.56 28.07
C SER A 889 27.20 -7.07 28.36
N LEU A 890 26.96 -6.24 27.37
CA LEU A 890 27.18 -4.79 27.43
C LEU A 890 25.96 -4.07 28.03
N ILE A 891 24.75 -4.60 27.76
CA ILE A 891 23.51 -4.15 28.39
C ILE A 891 22.73 -5.39 28.84
N SER A 892 22.29 -5.39 30.10
CA SER A 892 21.52 -6.48 30.69
C SER A 892 20.25 -6.00 31.36
N THR A 893 19.28 -6.90 31.44
CA THR A 893 18.15 -6.83 32.37
C THR A 893 18.36 -7.82 33.50
N LYS A 894 17.41 -7.94 34.44
CA LYS A 894 17.44 -8.97 35.48
C LYS A 894 17.39 -10.39 34.91
N GLU A 895 16.83 -10.55 33.71
CA GLU A 895 16.72 -11.86 33.06
C GLU A 895 17.96 -12.23 32.25
N GLY A 896 18.87 -11.29 31.92
CA GLY A 896 20.11 -11.55 31.20
C GLY A 896 20.46 -10.49 30.16
N GLY A 897 21.47 -10.77 29.35
CA GLY A 897 22.03 -9.83 28.38
C GLY A 897 21.08 -9.60 27.19
N VAL A 898 20.82 -8.34 26.87
CA VAL A 898 19.99 -7.90 25.74
C VAL A 898 20.81 -7.26 24.62
N PHE A 899 22.04 -6.83 24.93
CA PHE A 899 23.00 -6.33 23.94
C PHE A 899 24.42 -6.81 24.35
N ALA A 900 25.08 -7.49 23.44
CA ALA A 900 26.39 -8.10 23.69
C ALA A 900 27.31 -7.98 22.47
N ALA A 901 28.62 -7.94 22.69
CA ALA A 901 29.62 -7.99 21.63
C ALA A 901 30.77 -8.92 22.03
N LYS A 902 31.33 -9.62 21.03
CA LYS A 902 32.41 -10.61 21.21
C LYS A 902 33.33 -10.64 20.00
N GLN A 903 34.64 -10.81 20.25
CA GLN A 903 35.61 -11.10 19.17
C GLN A 903 35.49 -12.56 18.77
N MET A 904 35.42 -12.83 17.47
CA MET A 904 35.27 -14.16 16.86
C MET A 904 36.45 -14.44 15.92
N GLY A 905 37.65 -14.56 16.46
CA GLY A 905 38.86 -14.63 15.67
C GLY A 905 39.09 -13.33 14.88
N LYS A 906 38.94 -13.35 13.54
CA LYS A 906 39.18 -12.20 12.67
C LYS A 906 37.97 -11.24 12.55
N TRP A 907 36.77 -11.62 12.98
CA TRP A 907 35.54 -10.81 12.89
C TRP A 907 34.90 -10.55 14.26
N ARG A 908 33.93 -9.65 14.32
CA ARG A 908 33.25 -9.29 15.58
C ARG A 908 31.78 -9.64 15.51
N SER A 909 31.27 -10.30 16.54
CA SER A 909 29.88 -10.67 16.71
C SER A 909 29.22 -9.68 17.66
N VAL A 910 28.05 -9.14 17.27
CA VAL A 910 27.21 -8.30 18.11
C VAL A 910 25.81 -8.93 18.13
N TYR A 911 25.23 -9.06 19.29
CA TYR A 911 23.85 -9.53 19.47
C TYR A 911 22.96 -8.41 19.98
N SER A 912 21.76 -8.28 19.43
CA SER A 912 20.71 -7.41 19.93
C SER A 912 19.38 -8.15 20.03
N LEU A 913 18.86 -8.29 21.25
CA LEU A 913 17.51 -8.76 21.51
C LEU A 913 16.49 -7.67 21.13
N MET A 914 16.90 -6.41 21.23
CA MET A 914 16.02 -5.25 21.03
C MET A 914 16.02 -4.77 19.59
N PRO A 915 14.94 -4.12 19.12
CA PRO A 915 14.89 -3.51 17.78
C PRO A 915 15.96 -2.42 17.61
N LEU A 916 16.54 -2.35 16.42
CA LEU A 916 17.60 -1.38 16.11
C LEU A 916 16.99 -0.06 15.61
N THR A 917 17.00 0.95 16.47
CA THR A 917 16.66 2.33 16.08
C THR A 917 17.83 2.97 15.33
N ARG A 918 17.60 4.15 14.70
CA ARG A 918 18.67 4.92 14.04
C ARG A 918 19.87 5.22 14.95
N TYR A 919 19.62 5.40 16.23
CA TYR A 919 20.68 5.64 17.23
C TYR A 919 21.51 4.37 17.50
N HIS A 920 20.85 3.22 17.60
CA HIS A 920 21.56 1.92 17.67
C HIS A 920 22.41 1.69 16.43
N LEU A 921 21.84 1.94 15.24
CA LEU A 921 22.58 1.76 13.99
C LEU A 921 23.78 2.69 13.89
N ARG A 922 23.68 3.98 14.28
CA ARG A 922 24.83 4.89 14.33
C ARG A 922 25.91 4.40 15.30
N ALA A 923 25.52 3.96 16.49
CA ALA A 923 26.46 3.44 17.49
C ALA A 923 27.20 2.20 16.95
N ILE A 924 26.47 1.28 16.33
CA ILE A 924 27.04 0.07 15.69
C ILE A 924 27.94 0.45 14.51
N CYS A 925 27.56 1.41 13.69
CA CYS A 925 28.36 1.89 12.56
C CYS A 925 29.66 2.55 13.02
N LYS A 926 29.63 3.36 14.10
CA LYS A 926 30.85 3.91 14.73
C LYS A 926 31.76 2.78 15.20
N TYR A 927 31.22 1.79 15.89
CA TYR A 927 31.97 0.60 16.33
C TYR A 927 32.58 -0.20 15.17
N ALA A 928 31.89 -0.28 14.03
CA ALA A 928 32.33 -0.97 12.82
C ALA A 928 33.24 -0.13 11.92
N GLY A 929 33.46 1.16 12.20
CA GLY A 929 34.21 2.07 11.33
C GLY A 929 33.52 2.38 10.00
N VAL A 930 32.19 2.38 9.98
CA VAL A 930 31.36 2.71 8.83
C VAL A 930 31.15 4.21 8.75
N HIS A 931 31.25 4.77 7.57
CA HIS A 931 31.07 6.20 7.33
C HIS A 931 29.63 6.66 7.61
N ILE A 932 29.48 7.80 8.32
CA ILE A 932 28.20 8.45 8.62
C ILE A 932 28.17 9.80 7.91
N TYR A 933 27.26 9.96 6.95
CA TYR A 933 27.09 11.18 6.18
C TYR A 933 26.48 12.31 7.02
N SER A 934 25.54 11.99 7.90
CA SER A 934 24.84 12.97 8.75
C SER A 934 24.24 12.30 9.99
N GLU A 935 24.17 13.02 11.09
CA GLU A 935 23.51 12.58 12.33
C GLU A 935 22.17 13.30 12.58
N LEU A 936 21.58 13.95 11.55
CA LEU A 936 20.42 14.83 11.66
C LEU A 936 19.05 14.13 11.54
N ASP A 937 18.93 12.85 11.64
CA ASP A 937 17.65 12.10 11.57
C ASP A 937 16.80 12.35 10.30
N ASP A 938 17.36 12.97 9.28
CA ASP A 938 16.74 13.17 7.97
C ASP A 938 16.84 11.91 7.11
N GLN A 939 15.94 11.73 6.15
CA GLN A 939 16.11 10.67 5.16
C GLN A 939 17.27 11.04 4.23
N LEU A 940 18.25 10.13 4.10
CA LEU A 940 19.43 10.36 3.30
C LEU A 940 19.83 9.11 2.51
N PHE A 941 20.09 9.29 1.21
CA PHE A 941 20.67 8.29 0.33
C PHE A 941 21.79 8.89 -0.50
N ALA A 942 22.82 8.11 -0.79
CA ALA A 942 23.99 8.55 -1.55
C ALA A 942 24.53 7.46 -2.46
N ASN A 943 25.15 7.90 -3.54
CA ASN A 943 26.02 7.11 -4.43
C ASN A 943 27.26 7.93 -4.79
N GLU A 944 28.11 7.45 -5.71
CA GLU A 944 29.35 8.13 -6.09
C GLU A 944 29.15 9.56 -6.62
N SER A 945 28.02 9.89 -7.21
CA SER A 945 27.76 11.21 -7.85
C SER A 945 26.68 12.05 -7.20
N TYR A 946 25.89 11.48 -6.29
CA TYR A 946 24.73 12.19 -5.72
C TYR A 946 24.52 11.90 -4.23
N VAL A 947 24.02 12.93 -3.53
CA VAL A 947 23.40 12.78 -2.20
C VAL A 947 21.99 13.34 -2.26
N MET A 948 21.01 12.53 -1.90
CA MET A 948 19.62 12.94 -1.70
C MET A 948 19.37 13.12 -0.20
N LEU A 949 18.70 14.22 0.19
CA LEU A 949 18.23 14.45 1.54
C LEU A 949 16.78 14.91 1.50
N HIS A 950 15.92 14.31 2.33
CA HIS A 950 14.60 14.85 2.65
C HIS A 950 14.59 15.33 4.09
N SER A 951 14.40 16.63 4.26
CA SER A 951 14.45 17.30 5.55
C SER A 951 13.21 16.98 6.39
N VAL A 952 13.38 16.24 7.46
CA VAL A 952 12.29 15.92 8.41
C VAL A 952 12.02 17.13 9.32
N LYS A 953 13.08 17.68 9.86
CA LYS A 953 13.06 18.93 10.67
C LYS A 953 13.82 20.01 9.93
N GLY A 954 13.28 21.21 9.85
CA GLY A 954 13.98 22.35 9.26
C GLY A 954 15.33 22.64 9.94
N GLY A 955 16.13 23.51 9.32
CA GLY A 955 17.41 23.95 9.84
C GLY A 955 18.60 23.65 8.94
N ASP A 956 19.80 23.84 9.46
CA ASP A 956 21.06 23.62 8.74
C ASP A 956 21.32 22.13 8.53
N LYS A 957 21.72 21.76 7.31
CA LYS A 957 22.00 20.38 6.92
C LYS A 957 23.48 20.19 6.63
N THR A 958 24.21 19.71 7.63
CA THR A 958 25.64 19.39 7.48
C THR A 958 25.81 17.95 7.02
N ILE A 959 26.51 17.76 5.89
CA ILE A 959 26.80 16.47 5.27
C ILE A 959 28.30 16.29 5.15
N ARG A 960 28.78 15.11 5.58
CA ARG A 960 30.18 14.67 5.48
C ARG A 960 30.29 13.65 4.36
N LEU A 961 31.17 13.92 3.39
CA LEU A 961 31.40 13.05 2.25
C LEU A 961 32.60 12.12 2.52
N PRO A 962 32.61 10.90 1.99
CA PRO A 962 33.71 9.96 2.24
C PRO A 962 34.99 10.37 1.49
N GLY A 963 35.99 10.82 2.21
CA GLY A 963 37.42 10.80 1.86
C GLY A 963 37.91 11.56 0.61
N LYS A 964 37.09 12.37 -0.08
CA LYS A 964 37.47 13.10 -1.31
C LYS A 964 36.96 14.53 -1.27
N SER A 965 37.53 15.37 -2.14
CA SER A 965 37.08 16.75 -2.30
C SER A 965 36.17 16.86 -3.50
N TYR A 966 35.01 17.54 -3.33
CA TYR A 966 33.99 17.67 -4.36
C TYR A 966 33.58 19.14 -4.56
N THR A 967 33.15 19.45 -5.78
CA THR A 967 32.27 20.58 -6.02
C THR A 967 30.84 20.10 -5.83
N VAL A 968 30.12 20.76 -4.89
CA VAL A 968 28.78 20.38 -4.50
C VAL A 968 27.76 21.39 -5.02
N THR A 969 26.77 20.92 -5.81
CA THR A 969 25.69 21.74 -6.34
C THR A 969 24.32 21.15 -5.98
N GLU A 970 23.43 21.94 -5.36
CA GLU A 970 22.03 21.58 -5.14
C GLU A 970 21.23 21.78 -6.45
N LEU A 971 20.62 20.72 -6.96
CA LEU A 971 20.16 20.67 -8.36
C LEU A 971 18.78 21.29 -8.59
N TYR A 972 17.93 21.41 -7.56
CA TYR A 972 16.61 22.05 -7.73
C TYR A 972 16.72 23.56 -7.76
N SER A 973 17.63 24.13 -6.98
CA SER A 973 17.91 25.58 -6.96
C SER A 973 19.07 26.02 -7.82
N GLY A 974 19.96 25.10 -8.22
CA GLY A 974 21.22 25.42 -8.91
C GLY A 974 22.32 25.97 -7.99
N LYS A 975 22.08 26.04 -6.68
CA LYS A 975 23.02 26.65 -5.72
C LYS A 975 24.28 25.81 -5.55
N LYS A 976 25.45 26.44 -5.74
CA LYS A 976 26.75 25.86 -5.40
C LYS A 976 27.02 26.01 -3.90
N LEU A 977 27.30 24.91 -3.23
CA LEU A 977 27.48 24.85 -1.76
C LEU A 977 28.95 24.74 -1.34
N GLY A 978 29.85 24.44 -2.27
CA GLY A 978 31.28 24.35 -1.98
C GLY A 978 32.07 23.85 -3.19
N THR A 979 33.37 24.14 -3.21
CA THR A 979 34.34 23.60 -4.19
C THR A 979 35.53 23.08 -3.43
N GLY A 980 35.97 21.84 -3.75
CA GLY A 980 37.10 21.20 -3.07
C GLY A 980 36.76 20.81 -1.61
N VAL A 981 35.48 20.51 -1.32
CA VAL A 981 35.01 20.24 0.07
C VAL A 981 34.70 18.76 0.29
N SER A 982 35.01 18.28 1.49
CA SER A 982 34.56 16.96 2.00
C SER A 982 33.43 17.10 3.03
N VAL A 983 33.17 18.33 3.48
CA VAL A 983 32.05 18.66 4.37
C VAL A 983 31.39 19.94 3.85
N PHE A 984 30.07 19.95 3.77
CA PHE A 984 29.31 21.13 3.42
C PHE A 984 28.06 21.27 4.26
N THR A 985 27.54 22.49 4.35
CA THR A 985 26.31 22.81 5.06
C THR A 985 25.36 23.57 4.14
N ASP A 986 24.18 23.01 3.90
CA ASP A 986 23.07 23.74 3.30
C ASP A 986 22.26 24.38 4.43
N LYS A 987 22.26 25.72 4.44
CA LYS A 987 21.69 26.52 5.55
C LYS A 987 20.20 26.74 5.38
N ASN A 988 19.48 26.74 6.51
CA ASN A 988 18.06 27.10 6.61
C ASN A 988 17.15 26.26 5.69
N VAL A 989 17.42 24.95 5.54
CA VAL A 989 16.57 24.07 4.73
C VAL A 989 15.22 23.91 5.43
N PRO A 990 14.08 24.22 4.77
CA PRO A 990 12.77 24.07 5.40
C PRO A 990 12.44 22.60 5.70
N ALA A 991 11.62 22.37 6.72
CA ALA A 991 11.07 21.04 6.97
C ALA A 991 10.24 20.55 5.77
N GLY A 992 10.30 19.25 5.49
CA GLY A 992 9.58 18.64 4.37
C GLY A 992 10.10 18.99 2.99
N THR A 993 11.32 19.52 2.87
CA THR A 993 11.94 19.84 1.58
C THR A 993 12.90 18.75 1.16
N THR A 994 12.88 18.42 -0.12
CA THR A 994 13.85 17.50 -0.73
C THR A 994 14.99 18.26 -1.38
N ARG A 995 16.21 17.80 -1.15
CA ARG A 995 17.44 18.27 -1.80
C ARG A 995 18.09 17.14 -2.58
N LEU A 996 18.65 17.45 -3.71
CA LEU A 996 19.48 16.56 -4.50
C LEU A 996 20.82 17.25 -4.81
N TYR A 997 21.86 16.82 -4.11
CA TYR A 997 23.20 17.36 -4.28
C TYR A 997 23.98 16.54 -5.28
N ARG A 998 24.53 17.19 -6.29
CA ARG A 998 25.47 16.58 -7.24
C ARG A 998 26.90 16.77 -6.74
N LEU A 999 27.67 15.71 -6.86
CA LEU A 999 29.08 15.64 -6.45
C LEU A 999 29.96 15.57 -7.70
N ASP A 1000 30.58 16.68 -8.08
CA ASP A 1000 31.55 16.73 -9.18
C ASP A 1000 32.97 16.66 -8.60
N LYS A 1001 33.80 15.66 -9.06
CA LYS A 1001 35.19 15.43 -8.62
C LYS A 1001 36.12 16.44 -9.20
#